data_1f88a2177bc3d9e63349b15ff2b21f32
#
_entry.id   1f88a2177bc3d9e63349b15ff2b21f32
#
_cell.length_a   1.000
_cell.length_b   1.000
_cell.length_c   1.000
_cell.angle_alpha   90.00
_cell.angle_beta   90.00
_cell.angle_gamma   90.00
#
_symmetry.space_group_name_H-M   'P 1'
#
loop_
_entity.id
_entity.type
_entity.pdbx_description
1 polymer ?
#
loop_
_entity_poly.entity_id
_entity_poly.type
_entity_poly.pdbx_seq_one_letter_code
_entity_poly.pdbx_strand_id
1 'polypeptide(L)'
;MLHAILSILVGALGGLSARVIFSFAASVVLLPLSLFSSRRETQVSTVQAALALCLLVIAVSLYDFAVIKSWKGIVEHLTWGDYIGIVVFCISSACIPDSRAADMAGDCKYNSMILNAGVYFSLFIPVGFLLMDCSENMWSYLSFIIVFLLFSFFLIDFHCSKKSMKQIFADGNNYPEIEIEKKRWAGRKWRMIAIIISVCFLTAFSVVQLFNGKKYAHENETVELDHTRLMNLGEQYLNKGDVERAVSYFKKSAEFGNAKAQRMLGDCYFWGEGIREDKREAVKWYLLAAGQGDAEAQRILGDCYSWGEGIREDKSEAVKWYRLAAEQGDAEAQRILVDCYKRQGDCYFLGEGIREDKREAVKWYRLAAEQGDAEAQRILGDCYFWGEGIREDKQEAVKWYRLAAEQGNAEAQWRLGACYYFGTGIREDKQEAVKWYRLAAEQKNSEARWRLGDCYFWGEGIREDKREAVKWYRLAAEQKNSEARWRLGSCYYFGTGIREDKQEAVKWYRLAAEQGNAEAQWRLGDCYFWGEGIREDKQEAVKWYRLAAEQGNAKALKELGDCYFWGEGIREDKQEAVKWYRLAAEQKNAEAQYSLGRCYYFGTGIREDKQEAVKWYRLAAEQGNAEAQWRLGACYYFGTGIREDKQEAVKWYRLAAEQGNAKAQWILGGCYFGGEGIREDKQEAVKWFRLAAGQGYVEAQRWLGDCYFFGNGVGKNKREAVNWYFLSAKKGNAEAQRRLGACFYFGHGVAKNRQEAIRWYRLAAEQGNSVAISMLKKLGVM
;
A
#
# COMPACT_ATOMS: atom_id res chain seq x y z
N MET A 1 -11.78 -1.19 -23.93
CA MET A 1 -12.24 0.05 -24.58
C MET A 1 -13.62 0.49 -24.07
N LEU A 2 -14.65 -0.37 -24.06
CA LEU A 2 -15.99 -0.01 -23.54
C LEU A 2 -15.99 0.38 -22.05
N HIS A 3 -15.22 -0.31 -21.22
CA HIS A 3 -15.10 -0.02 -19.78
C HIS A 3 -14.40 1.33 -19.50
N ALA A 4 -13.42 1.71 -20.31
CA ALA A 4 -12.72 2.98 -20.18
C ALA A 4 -13.61 4.16 -20.64
N ILE A 5 -14.41 3.97 -21.68
CA ILE A 5 -15.38 5.00 -22.17
C ILE A 5 -16.51 5.19 -21.17
N LEU A 6 -17.01 4.12 -20.54
CA LEU A 6 -18.03 4.19 -19.48
C LEU A 6 -17.49 4.91 -18.22
N SER A 7 -16.24 4.64 -17.83
CA SER A 7 -15.63 5.30 -16.67
C SER A 7 -15.38 6.80 -16.90
N ILE A 8 -15.04 7.21 -18.13
CA ILE A 8 -14.88 8.62 -18.50
C ILE A 8 -16.23 9.35 -18.55
N LEU A 9 -17.29 8.70 -19.04
CA LEU A 9 -18.65 9.27 -19.06
C LEU A 9 -19.24 9.42 -17.66
N VAL A 10 -19.01 8.48 -16.76
CA VAL A 10 -19.44 8.56 -15.36
C VAL A 10 -18.68 9.66 -14.59
N GLY A 11 -17.39 9.86 -14.90
CA GLY A 11 -16.58 10.92 -14.26
C GLY A 11 -16.88 12.34 -14.78
N ALA A 12 -17.32 12.49 -16.03
CA ALA A 12 -17.56 13.79 -16.66
C ALA A 12 -18.97 14.38 -16.43
N LEU A 13 -19.92 13.56 -16.00
CA LEU A 13 -21.33 13.93 -15.83
C LEU A 13 -21.76 13.89 -14.36
N GLY A 14 -20.93 14.43 -13.46
CA GLY A 14 -21.26 14.53 -12.04
C GLY A 14 -22.60 15.25 -11.83
N GLY A 15 -23.64 14.48 -11.52
CA GLY A 15 -24.98 15.00 -11.18
C GLY A 15 -26.15 14.44 -12.00
N LEU A 16 -25.91 13.64 -13.04
CA LEU A 16 -26.99 12.99 -13.76
C LEU A 16 -27.34 11.62 -13.17
N SER A 17 -28.62 11.38 -12.90
CA SER A 17 -29.08 10.14 -12.28
C SER A 17 -28.65 8.89 -13.09
N ALA A 18 -28.34 7.80 -12.42
CA ALA A 18 -27.94 6.53 -13.06
C ALA A 18 -28.90 6.04 -14.16
N ARG A 19 -30.17 6.43 -14.10
CA ARG A 19 -31.22 6.13 -15.12
C ARG A 19 -30.93 6.75 -16.48
N VAL A 20 -30.44 7.98 -16.55
CA VAL A 20 -30.09 8.64 -17.81
C VAL A 20 -28.91 7.97 -18.47
N ILE A 21 -27.93 7.58 -17.66
CA ILE A 21 -26.70 6.87 -18.09
C ILE A 21 -27.07 5.46 -18.65
N PHE A 22 -27.97 4.74 -17.97
CA PHE A 22 -28.41 3.41 -18.42
C PHE A 22 -29.28 3.44 -19.66
N SER A 23 -30.17 4.44 -19.81
CA SER A 23 -30.98 4.61 -21.04
C SER A 23 -30.08 4.94 -22.22
N PHE A 24 -29.04 5.73 -22.04
CA PHE A 24 -28.04 6.05 -23.06
C PHE A 24 -27.18 4.84 -23.43
N ALA A 25 -26.74 4.06 -22.43
CA ALA A 25 -25.97 2.82 -22.65
C ALA A 25 -26.77 1.74 -23.37
N ALA A 26 -28.06 1.59 -23.06
CA ALA A 26 -28.95 0.68 -23.76
C ALA A 26 -29.16 1.10 -25.24
N SER A 27 -29.26 2.39 -25.52
CA SER A 27 -29.36 2.92 -26.88
C SER A 27 -28.09 2.73 -27.70
N VAL A 28 -26.92 2.85 -27.07
CA VAL A 28 -25.59 2.64 -27.70
C VAL A 28 -25.31 1.15 -27.97
N VAL A 29 -25.79 0.25 -27.12
CA VAL A 29 -25.64 -1.22 -27.31
C VAL A 29 -26.58 -1.76 -28.41
N LEU A 30 -27.74 -1.10 -28.63
CA LEU A 30 -28.68 -1.51 -29.67
C LEU A 30 -28.31 -1.04 -31.09
N LEU A 31 -27.51 0.02 -31.23
CA LEU A 31 -27.02 0.51 -32.53
C LEU A 31 -26.15 -0.52 -33.32
N PRO A 32 -25.24 -1.28 -32.71
CA PRO A 32 -24.43 -2.26 -33.45
C PRO A 32 -25.22 -3.49 -33.90
N LEU A 33 -26.31 -3.84 -33.22
CA LEU A 33 -27.13 -5.02 -33.57
C LEU A 33 -27.95 -4.82 -34.85
N SER A 34 -28.30 -3.57 -35.19
CA SER A 34 -28.96 -3.22 -36.44
C SER A 34 -28.01 -3.26 -37.65
N LEU A 35 -26.70 -3.12 -37.44
CA LEU A 35 -25.66 -3.13 -38.48
C LEU A 35 -25.20 -4.55 -38.89
N PHE A 36 -25.50 -5.58 -38.09
CA PHE A 36 -25.12 -6.98 -38.36
C PHE A 36 -26.17 -7.82 -39.10
N SER A 37 -27.30 -7.24 -39.49
CA SER A 37 -28.41 -7.96 -40.13
C SER A 37 -28.28 -8.14 -41.66
N SER A 38 -27.13 -7.86 -42.27
CA SER A 38 -26.99 -7.88 -43.75
C SER A 38 -26.15 -9.03 -44.34
N ARG A 39 -26.12 -10.22 -43.71
CA ARG A 39 -25.63 -11.42 -44.39
C ARG A 39 -26.53 -12.63 -44.12
N ARG A 40 -27.05 -13.17 -45.22
CA ARG A 40 -27.77 -14.44 -45.30
C ARG A 40 -26.86 -15.57 -44.76
N GLU A 41 -27.40 -16.31 -43.83
CA GLU A 41 -27.14 -17.66 -43.33
C GLU A 41 -27.03 -17.67 -41.80
N THR A 42 -28.18 -17.79 -41.20
CA THR A 42 -28.54 -18.66 -40.07
C THR A 42 -29.89 -18.21 -39.53
N GLN A 43 -30.92 -19.03 -39.75
CA GLN A 43 -32.19 -18.96 -39.02
C GLN A 43 -31.99 -19.40 -37.56
N VAL A 44 -31.15 -18.72 -36.80
CA VAL A 44 -31.23 -18.74 -35.36
C VAL A 44 -32.14 -17.58 -34.97
N SER A 45 -33.32 -17.98 -34.77
CA SER A 45 -34.56 -17.30 -34.59
C SER A 45 -34.45 -15.92 -33.94
N THR A 46 -34.96 -14.91 -34.59
CA THR A 46 -35.37 -13.61 -34.04
C THR A 46 -36.10 -13.75 -32.69
N VAL A 47 -36.72 -14.89 -32.44
CA VAL A 47 -37.32 -15.27 -31.16
C VAL A 47 -36.29 -15.47 -30.03
N GLN A 48 -35.13 -16.06 -30.33
CA GLN A 48 -34.09 -16.23 -29.29
C GLN A 48 -33.37 -14.91 -28.94
N ALA A 49 -33.20 -14.01 -29.92
CA ALA A 49 -32.68 -12.66 -29.67
C ALA A 49 -33.67 -11.82 -28.88
N ALA A 50 -34.97 -11.92 -29.20
CA ALA A 50 -36.06 -11.24 -28.46
C ALA A 50 -36.18 -11.80 -27.02
N LEU A 51 -36.06 -13.12 -26.85
CA LEU A 51 -36.08 -13.76 -25.51
C LEU A 51 -34.88 -13.36 -24.68
N ALA A 52 -33.69 -13.29 -25.26
CA ALA A 52 -32.46 -12.82 -24.59
C ALA A 52 -32.57 -11.34 -24.19
N LEU A 53 -33.18 -10.50 -25.03
CA LEU A 53 -33.45 -9.10 -24.73
C LEU A 53 -34.48 -8.94 -23.61
N CYS A 54 -35.56 -9.74 -23.61
CA CYS A 54 -36.54 -9.77 -22.52
C CYS A 54 -35.92 -10.23 -21.20
N LEU A 55 -35.08 -11.26 -21.20
CA LEU A 55 -34.36 -11.73 -20.01
C LEU A 55 -33.36 -10.69 -19.49
N LEU A 56 -32.69 -9.96 -20.39
CA LEU A 56 -31.77 -8.87 -20.01
C LEU A 56 -32.55 -7.70 -19.38
N VAL A 57 -33.71 -7.34 -19.91
CA VAL A 57 -34.59 -6.28 -19.36
C VAL A 57 -35.13 -6.71 -17.98
N ILE A 58 -35.52 -7.98 -17.81
CA ILE A 58 -35.96 -8.51 -16.52
C ILE A 58 -34.78 -8.50 -15.49
N ALA A 59 -33.60 -8.90 -15.90
CA ALA A 59 -32.40 -8.91 -15.01
C ALA A 59 -32.02 -7.48 -14.61
N VAL A 60 -32.06 -6.52 -15.51
CA VAL A 60 -31.82 -5.09 -15.25
C VAL A 60 -32.89 -4.51 -14.33
N SER A 61 -34.16 -4.86 -14.54
CA SER A 61 -35.26 -4.39 -13.69
C SER A 61 -35.22 -4.99 -12.28
N LEU A 62 -34.76 -6.24 -12.12
CA LEU A 62 -34.52 -6.87 -10.81
C LEU A 62 -33.30 -6.26 -10.09
N TYR A 63 -32.26 -5.89 -10.84
CA TYR A 63 -31.10 -5.18 -10.30
C TYR A 63 -31.47 -3.77 -9.85
N ASP A 64 -32.23 -3.03 -10.65
CA ASP A 64 -32.74 -1.70 -10.27
C ASP A 64 -33.66 -1.78 -9.03
N PHE A 65 -34.45 -2.83 -8.90
CA PHE A 65 -35.30 -3.04 -7.73
C PHE A 65 -34.46 -3.28 -6.44
N ALA A 66 -33.37 -4.00 -6.55
CA ALA A 66 -32.43 -4.20 -5.44
C ALA A 66 -31.70 -2.88 -5.05
N VAL A 67 -31.37 -2.05 -6.05
CA VAL A 67 -30.75 -0.74 -5.85
C VAL A 67 -31.73 0.29 -5.30
N ILE A 68 -32.97 0.32 -5.76
CA ILE A 68 -34.02 1.27 -5.29
C ILE A 68 -34.39 1.01 -3.81
N LYS A 69 -34.31 -0.22 -3.34
CA LYS A 69 -34.52 -0.54 -1.91
C LYS A 69 -33.47 0.09 -1.01
N SER A 70 -32.26 0.36 -1.54
CA SER A 70 -31.17 1.05 -0.84
C SER A 70 -31.25 2.60 -0.94
N TRP A 71 -32.13 3.16 -1.76
CA TRP A 71 -32.18 4.59 -2.09
C TRP A 71 -33.47 5.28 -1.63
N LYS A 72 -34.21 4.71 -0.69
CA LYS A 72 -35.48 5.27 -0.20
C LYS A 72 -35.35 6.73 0.32
N GLY A 73 -34.15 7.18 0.70
CA GLY A 73 -33.89 8.54 1.17
C GLY A 73 -33.65 9.61 0.10
N ILE A 74 -33.48 9.25 -1.19
CA ILE A 74 -33.17 10.21 -2.27
C ILE A 74 -34.39 10.54 -3.13
N VAL A 75 -35.41 9.68 -3.13
CA VAL A 75 -36.61 9.82 -3.98
C VAL A 75 -37.57 10.91 -3.46
N GLU A 76 -37.49 11.28 -2.18
CA GLU A 76 -38.36 12.29 -1.56
C GLU A 76 -38.11 13.74 -2.06
N HIS A 77 -37.04 14.00 -2.82
CA HIS A 77 -36.69 15.35 -3.28
C HIS A 77 -36.86 15.62 -4.79
N LEU A 78 -37.42 14.69 -5.57
CA LEU A 78 -37.69 14.90 -6.98
C LEU A 78 -39.04 15.63 -7.15
N THR A 79 -39.01 16.81 -7.78
CA THR A 79 -40.20 17.60 -8.04
C THR A 79 -40.97 17.11 -9.27
N TRP A 80 -42.29 17.40 -9.36
CA TRP A 80 -43.13 17.10 -10.55
C TRP A 80 -42.54 17.63 -11.86
N GLY A 81 -41.76 18.73 -11.81
CA GLY A 81 -41.04 19.28 -12.97
C GLY A 81 -39.98 18.34 -13.54
N ASP A 82 -39.30 17.57 -12.72
CA ASP A 82 -38.25 16.63 -13.15
C ASP A 82 -38.86 15.43 -13.88
N TYR A 83 -40.05 14.96 -13.45
CA TYR A 83 -40.78 13.89 -14.10
C TYR A 83 -41.33 14.32 -15.45
N ILE A 84 -41.89 15.57 -15.58
CA ILE A 84 -42.36 16.12 -16.85
C ILE A 84 -41.18 16.31 -17.82
N GLY A 85 -40.02 16.74 -17.35
CA GLY A 85 -38.81 16.88 -18.17
C GLY A 85 -38.35 15.56 -18.79
N ILE A 86 -38.40 14.46 -18.03
CA ILE A 86 -38.02 13.11 -18.49
C ILE A 86 -39.04 12.61 -19.56
N VAL A 87 -40.31 12.80 -19.34
CA VAL A 87 -41.38 12.38 -20.30
C VAL A 87 -41.27 13.18 -21.58
N VAL A 88 -41.06 14.50 -21.52
CA VAL A 88 -40.88 15.36 -22.71
C VAL A 88 -39.61 15.00 -23.48
N PHE A 89 -38.53 14.68 -22.79
CA PHE A 89 -37.29 14.22 -23.44
C PHE A 89 -37.44 12.88 -24.15
N CYS A 90 -38.15 11.92 -23.55
CA CYS A 90 -38.45 10.62 -24.18
C CYS A 90 -39.34 10.77 -25.41
N ILE A 91 -40.34 11.65 -25.36
CA ILE A 91 -41.23 11.93 -26.51
C ILE A 91 -40.49 12.66 -27.63
N SER A 92 -39.64 13.64 -27.30
CA SER A 92 -38.88 14.38 -28.31
C SER A 92 -37.80 13.52 -28.98
N SER A 93 -37.19 12.59 -28.27
CA SER A 93 -36.26 11.63 -28.86
C SER A 93 -36.89 10.60 -29.77
N ALA A 94 -38.17 10.29 -29.56
CA ALA A 94 -38.96 9.38 -30.40
C ALA A 94 -39.56 10.04 -31.67
N CYS A 95 -39.58 11.38 -31.73
CA CYS A 95 -40.21 12.14 -32.82
C CYS A 95 -39.23 12.74 -33.83
N ILE A 96 -37.94 12.43 -33.80
CA ILE A 96 -36.97 12.91 -34.79
C ILE A 96 -37.10 12.04 -36.06
N PRO A 97 -37.60 12.56 -37.19
CA PRO A 97 -37.62 11.83 -38.46
C PRO A 97 -36.21 11.86 -39.06
N ASP A 98 -35.60 10.69 -39.23
CA ASP A 98 -34.34 10.57 -39.95
C ASP A 98 -34.62 10.69 -41.48
N SER A 99 -34.40 11.90 -42.02
CA SER A 99 -34.61 12.24 -43.42
C SER A 99 -33.60 11.62 -44.39
N ARG A 100 -32.74 10.69 -43.94
CA ARG A 100 -31.74 9.99 -44.77
C ARG A 100 -32.03 8.51 -45.05
N ALA A 101 -33.15 7.97 -44.55
CA ALA A 101 -33.53 6.57 -44.74
C ALA A 101 -34.47 6.32 -45.94
N ALA A 102 -34.67 7.31 -46.83
CA ALA A 102 -35.65 7.21 -47.94
C ALA A 102 -35.13 6.44 -49.17
N ASP A 103 -33.84 6.10 -49.25
CA ASP A 103 -33.24 5.54 -50.49
C ASP A 103 -32.84 4.06 -50.46
N MET A 104 -33.23 3.31 -49.42
CA MET A 104 -33.07 1.84 -49.47
C MET A 104 -34.41 1.13 -49.34
N ALA A 105 -35.10 1.07 -50.46
CA ALA A 105 -36.35 0.32 -50.64
C ALA A 105 -36.09 -1.19 -50.58
N GLY A 106 -36.55 -1.86 -49.53
CA GLY A 106 -36.61 -3.31 -49.47
C GLY A 106 -37.13 -3.87 -48.15
N ASP A 107 -36.63 -3.38 -47.00
CA ASP A 107 -36.86 -4.03 -45.71
C ASP A 107 -37.43 -3.13 -44.58
N CYS A 108 -38.02 -2.02 -44.96
CA CYS A 108 -38.49 -0.96 -44.04
C CYS A 108 -39.67 -1.32 -43.12
N LYS A 109 -40.36 -2.45 -43.35
CA LYS A 109 -41.54 -2.80 -42.52
C LYS A 109 -41.20 -3.51 -41.19
N TYR A 110 -40.06 -4.13 -41.08
CA TYR A 110 -39.64 -4.81 -39.84
C TYR A 110 -39.08 -3.82 -38.81
N ASN A 111 -38.36 -2.81 -39.27
CA ASN A 111 -37.76 -1.80 -38.37
C ASN A 111 -38.84 -0.88 -37.76
N SER A 112 -39.91 -0.55 -38.46
CA SER A 112 -41.02 0.26 -37.91
C SER A 112 -41.81 -0.48 -36.82
N MET A 113 -41.82 -1.81 -36.84
CA MET A 113 -42.51 -2.63 -35.85
C MET A 113 -41.74 -2.75 -34.55
N ILE A 114 -40.40 -2.85 -34.62
CA ILE A 114 -39.52 -2.84 -33.47
C ILE A 114 -39.48 -1.46 -32.83
N LEU A 115 -39.46 -0.37 -33.62
CA LEU A 115 -39.52 1.00 -33.11
C LEU A 115 -40.87 1.28 -32.41
N ASN A 116 -41.99 0.85 -32.96
CA ASN A 116 -43.31 1.00 -32.34
C ASN A 116 -43.44 0.19 -31.04
N ALA A 117 -42.87 -1.03 -30.97
CA ALA A 117 -42.80 -1.80 -29.74
C ALA A 117 -41.95 -1.09 -28.69
N GLY A 118 -40.82 -0.52 -29.08
CA GLY A 118 -39.94 0.27 -28.18
C GLY A 118 -40.61 1.53 -27.63
N VAL A 119 -41.40 2.24 -28.45
CA VAL A 119 -42.17 3.43 -28.02
C VAL A 119 -43.30 3.05 -27.07
N TYR A 120 -44.00 1.96 -27.32
CA TYR A 120 -45.00 1.45 -26.36
C TYR A 120 -44.37 0.98 -25.07
N PHE A 121 -43.23 0.35 -25.11
CA PHE A 121 -42.49 -0.06 -23.92
C PHE A 121 -42.05 1.16 -23.07
N SER A 122 -41.54 2.21 -23.70
CA SER A 122 -41.08 3.43 -23.01
C SER A 122 -42.19 4.30 -22.44
N LEU A 123 -43.42 4.21 -22.98
CA LEU A 123 -44.60 4.92 -22.47
C LEU A 123 -45.32 4.18 -21.33
N PHE A 124 -45.38 2.85 -21.38
CA PHE A 124 -46.13 2.06 -20.40
C PHE A 124 -45.35 1.74 -19.14
N ILE A 125 -44.01 1.65 -19.19
CA ILE A 125 -43.18 1.40 -17.99
C ILE A 125 -43.29 2.54 -16.96
N PRO A 126 -43.19 3.84 -17.33
CA PRO A 126 -43.39 4.94 -16.39
C PRO A 126 -44.79 5.02 -15.81
N VAL A 127 -45.84 4.75 -16.62
CA VAL A 127 -47.22 4.73 -16.16
C VAL A 127 -47.50 3.56 -15.23
N GLY A 128 -46.87 2.38 -15.46
CA GLY A 128 -46.90 1.25 -14.58
C GLY A 128 -46.24 1.57 -13.22
N PHE A 129 -45.12 2.26 -13.21
CA PHE A 129 -44.46 2.70 -11.98
C PHE A 129 -45.25 3.77 -11.21
N LEU A 130 -45.95 4.66 -11.88
CA LEU A 130 -46.82 5.67 -11.24
C LEU A 130 -48.05 5.05 -10.56
N LEU A 131 -48.58 3.95 -11.11
CA LEU A 131 -49.66 3.16 -10.50
C LEU A 131 -49.20 2.21 -9.40
N MET A 132 -47.88 1.92 -9.35
CA MET A 132 -47.26 1.02 -8.38
C MET A 132 -46.96 1.69 -7.02
N ASP A 133 -46.83 2.99 -6.97
CA ASP A 133 -46.54 3.73 -5.72
C ASP A 133 -47.70 3.75 -4.70
N CYS A 134 -48.84 3.17 -5.10
CA CYS A 134 -50.05 3.14 -4.29
C CYS A 134 -50.38 1.79 -3.61
N SER A 135 -49.55 0.72 -3.76
CA SER A 135 -49.87 -0.56 -3.12
C SER A 135 -48.64 -1.39 -2.73
N GLU A 136 -48.51 -1.68 -1.46
CA GLU A 136 -47.41 -2.50 -0.86
C GLU A 136 -47.50 -4.01 -1.19
N ASN A 137 -48.30 -4.46 -2.16
CA ASN A 137 -48.57 -5.88 -2.32
C ASN A 137 -47.89 -6.47 -3.56
N MET A 138 -46.89 -7.33 -3.35
CA MET A 138 -46.10 -8.03 -4.37
C MET A 138 -46.93 -8.78 -5.42
N TRP A 139 -48.11 -9.26 -5.08
CA TRP A 139 -49.04 -9.95 -5.99
C TRP A 139 -49.66 -9.03 -7.05
N SER A 140 -49.82 -7.75 -6.74
CA SER A 140 -50.29 -6.75 -7.70
C SER A 140 -49.25 -6.50 -8.80
N TYR A 141 -47.97 -6.54 -8.46
CA TYR A 141 -46.85 -6.42 -9.40
C TYR A 141 -46.81 -7.59 -10.38
N LEU A 142 -46.94 -8.82 -9.85
CA LEU A 142 -46.85 -10.03 -10.65
C LEU A 142 -48.03 -10.12 -11.64
N SER A 143 -49.25 -9.78 -11.20
CA SER A 143 -50.47 -9.76 -12.08
C SER A 143 -50.35 -8.71 -13.19
N PHE A 144 -49.82 -7.51 -12.91
CA PHE A 144 -49.60 -6.47 -13.91
C PHE A 144 -48.59 -6.91 -14.97
N ILE A 145 -47.47 -7.50 -14.56
CA ILE A 145 -46.45 -8.01 -15.48
C ILE A 145 -47.00 -9.12 -16.37
N ILE A 146 -47.78 -10.04 -15.81
CA ILE A 146 -48.37 -11.15 -16.56
C ILE A 146 -49.40 -10.63 -17.59
N VAL A 147 -50.25 -9.70 -17.20
CA VAL A 147 -51.24 -9.09 -18.12
C VAL A 147 -50.57 -8.33 -19.25
N PHE A 148 -49.51 -7.60 -18.95
CA PHE A 148 -48.74 -6.84 -19.96
C PHE A 148 -48.04 -7.76 -20.96
N LEU A 149 -47.43 -8.84 -20.50
CA LEU A 149 -46.75 -9.85 -21.34
C LEU A 149 -47.78 -10.55 -22.27
N LEU A 150 -48.93 -10.93 -21.74
CA LEU A 150 -49.99 -11.57 -22.51
C LEU A 150 -50.59 -10.61 -23.59
N PHE A 151 -50.75 -9.32 -23.27
CA PHE A 151 -51.23 -8.31 -24.19
C PHE A 151 -50.20 -8.01 -25.30
N SER A 152 -48.95 -7.95 -24.99
CA SER A 152 -47.86 -7.76 -25.95
C SER A 152 -47.74 -8.92 -26.92
N PHE A 153 -47.82 -10.15 -26.41
CA PHE A 153 -47.84 -11.38 -27.24
C PHE A 153 -49.02 -11.41 -28.18
N PHE A 154 -50.18 -10.95 -27.71
CA PHE A 154 -51.42 -10.87 -28.50
C PHE A 154 -51.32 -9.86 -29.64
N LEU A 155 -50.76 -8.67 -29.41
CA LEU A 155 -50.58 -7.65 -30.46
C LEU A 155 -49.69 -8.15 -31.61
N ILE A 156 -48.66 -8.93 -31.25
CA ILE A 156 -47.75 -9.54 -32.24
C ILE A 156 -48.48 -10.60 -33.07
N ASP A 157 -49.26 -11.50 -32.45
CA ASP A 157 -50.00 -12.57 -33.15
C ASP A 157 -51.11 -11.99 -34.02
N PHE A 158 -51.82 -10.94 -33.57
CA PHE A 158 -52.85 -10.26 -34.30
C PHE A 158 -52.30 -9.54 -35.55
N HIS A 159 -51.12 -8.91 -35.43
CA HIS A 159 -50.51 -8.19 -36.55
C HIS A 159 -50.01 -9.16 -37.63
N CYS A 160 -49.38 -10.25 -37.23
CA CYS A 160 -48.95 -11.31 -38.15
C CYS A 160 -50.13 -11.97 -38.88
N SER A 161 -51.23 -12.25 -38.18
CA SER A 161 -52.41 -12.86 -38.75
C SER A 161 -53.11 -11.95 -39.76
N LYS A 162 -53.20 -10.62 -39.52
CA LYS A 162 -53.78 -9.63 -40.43
C LYS A 162 -53.00 -9.45 -41.73
N LYS A 163 -51.67 -9.63 -41.68
CA LYS A 163 -50.78 -9.56 -42.86
C LYS A 163 -50.93 -10.77 -43.75
N SER A 164 -51.03 -11.98 -43.21
CA SER A 164 -51.30 -13.21 -43.99
C SER A 164 -52.64 -13.17 -44.66
N MET A 165 -53.70 -12.70 -44.01
CA MET A 165 -55.02 -12.60 -44.60
C MET A 165 -55.06 -11.58 -45.72
N LYS A 166 -54.39 -10.42 -45.67
CA LYS A 166 -54.31 -9.47 -46.77
C LYS A 166 -53.61 -10.02 -48.01
N GLN A 167 -52.64 -10.90 -47.86
CA GLN A 167 -51.92 -11.53 -48.94
C GLN A 167 -52.79 -12.63 -49.63
N ILE A 168 -53.55 -13.40 -48.85
CA ILE A 168 -54.43 -14.46 -49.33
C ILE A 168 -55.63 -13.89 -50.10
N PHE A 169 -56.16 -12.67 -49.76
CA PHE A 169 -57.23 -12.03 -50.46
C PHE A 169 -56.80 -11.27 -51.75
N ALA A 170 -55.50 -11.09 -51.97
CA ALA A 170 -54.94 -10.44 -53.15
C ALA A 170 -54.73 -11.42 -54.33
N ASP A 171 -54.56 -12.71 -54.06
CA ASP A 171 -54.33 -13.77 -55.05
C ASP A 171 -55.64 -14.58 -55.23
N GLY A 172 -56.54 -14.13 -56.12
CA GLY A 172 -57.87 -14.54 -56.33
C GLY A 172 -58.16 -16.00 -56.85
N ASN A 173 -57.57 -17.02 -56.17
CA ASN A 173 -57.80 -18.44 -56.55
C ASN A 173 -58.34 -19.28 -55.35
N ASN A 174 -59.40 -20.04 -55.70
CA ASN A 174 -60.11 -20.99 -54.85
C ASN A 174 -59.21 -22.17 -54.40
N TYR A 175 -58.90 -22.23 -53.10
CA TYR A 175 -58.30 -23.41 -52.49
C TYR A 175 -59.03 -23.85 -51.23
N PRO A 176 -59.18 -25.16 -50.97
CA PRO A 176 -59.88 -25.73 -49.79
C PRO A 176 -59.24 -25.38 -48.46
N GLU A 177 -58.03 -24.79 -48.42
CA GLU A 177 -57.35 -24.31 -47.20
C GLU A 177 -58.02 -23.12 -46.50
N ILE A 178 -58.87 -22.37 -47.23
CA ILE A 178 -59.64 -21.22 -46.73
C ILE A 178 -60.65 -21.65 -45.64
N GLU A 179 -61.22 -22.83 -45.72
CA GLU A 179 -62.16 -23.33 -44.72
C GLU A 179 -61.48 -23.79 -43.39
N ILE A 180 -60.29 -24.29 -43.50
CA ILE A 180 -59.43 -24.63 -42.34
C ILE A 180 -58.96 -23.38 -41.61
N GLU A 181 -58.58 -22.33 -42.34
CA GLU A 181 -58.18 -21.06 -41.71
C GLU A 181 -59.37 -20.29 -41.12
N LYS A 182 -60.55 -20.33 -41.70
CA LYS A 182 -61.80 -19.78 -41.11
C LYS A 182 -62.15 -20.47 -39.80
N LYS A 183 -61.95 -21.80 -39.66
CA LYS A 183 -62.15 -22.54 -38.44
C LYS A 183 -61.02 -22.22 -37.40
N ARG A 184 -59.80 -22.02 -37.82
CA ARG A 184 -58.68 -21.56 -36.92
C ARG A 184 -58.95 -20.14 -36.45
N TRP A 185 -59.47 -19.25 -37.26
CA TRP A 185 -59.81 -17.87 -36.90
C TRP A 185 -61.00 -17.78 -35.92
N ALA A 186 -62.01 -18.62 -36.06
CA ALA A 186 -63.13 -18.74 -35.13
C ALA A 186 -62.61 -19.30 -33.72
N GLY A 187 -61.70 -20.26 -33.74
CA GLY A 187 -61.10 -20.76 -32.52
C GLY A 187 -60.25 -19.70 -31.81
N ARG A 188 -59.56 -18.82 -32.51
CA ARG A 188 -58.84 -17.70 -31.94
C ARG A 188 -59.75 -16.63 -31.33
N LYS A 189 -60.91 -16.38 -31.95
CA LYS A 189 -61.92 -15.44 -31.43
C LYS A 189 -62.48 -15.89 -30.08
N TRP A 190 -62.73 -17.20 -29.89
CA TRP A 190 -63.17 -17.78 -28.61
C TRP A 190 -62.08 -17.79 -27.54
N ARG A 191 -60.85 -18.00 -27.91
CA ARG A 191 -59.70 -17.87 -26.96
C ARG A 191 -59.53 -16.42 -26.49
N MET A 192 -59.77 -15.43 -27.36
CA MET A 192 -59.80 -14.03 -27.01
C MET A 192 -60.85 -13.67 -25.97
N ILE A 193 -62.07 -14.14 -26.19
CA ILE A 193 -63.19 -13.91 -25.25
C ILE A 193 -62.85 -14.53 -23.89
N ALA A 194 -62.25 -15.71 -23.86
CA ALA A 194 -61.83 -16.38 -22.62
C ALA A 194 -60.73 -15.57 -21.89
N ILE A 195 -59.80 -15.01 -22.61
CA ILE A 195 -58.74 -14.17 -22.02
C ILE A 195 -59.28 -12.86 -21.44
N ILE A 196 -60.22 -12.21 -22.15
CA ILE A 196 -60.88 -10.97 -21.70
C ILE A 196 -61.69 -11.28 -20.40
N ILE A 197 -62.42 -12.38 -20.37
CA ILE A 197 -63.18 -12.82 -19.18
C ILE A 197 -62.22 -13.06 -18.01
N SER A 198 -61.09 -13.72 -18.25
CA SER A 198 -60.12 -14.00 -17.21
C SER A 198 -59.46 -12.72 -16.64
N VAL A 199 -59.20 -11.74 -17.50
CA VAL A 199 -58.69 -10.41 -17.09
C VAL A 199 -59.73 -9.64 -16.28
N CYS A 200 -61.01 -9.67 -16.70
CA CYS A 200 -62.10 -9.05 -15.93
C CYS A 200 -62.31 -9.73 -14.56
N PHE A 201 -62.12 -11.05 -14.47
CA PHE A 201 -62.23 -11.79 -13.20
C PHE A 201 -61.06 -11.42 -12.25
N LEU A 202 -59.84 -11.31 -12.76
CA LEU A 202 -58.67 -10.91 -11.99
C LEU A 202 -58.75 -9.47 -11.48
N THR A 203 -59.25 -8.55 -12.29
CA THR A 203 -59.49 -7.17 -11.86
C THR A 203 -60.58 -7.05 -10.84
N ALA A 204 -61.69 -7.80 -10.98
CA ALA A 204 -62.78 -7.87 -9.98
C ALA A 204 -62.28 -8.46 -8.66
N PHE A 205 -61.45 -9.50 -8.69
CA PHE A 205 -60.84 -10.08 -7.51
C PHE A 205 -59.88 -9.10 -6.80
N SER A 206 -59.09 -8.34 -7.53
CA SER A 206 -58.19 -7.32 -6.95
C SER A 206 -59.00 -6.16 -6.31
N VAL A 207 -60.14 -5.77 -6.90
CA VAL A 207 -61.02 -4.77 -6.30
C VAL A 207 -61.66 -5.28 -5.01
N VAL A 208 -62.08 -6.54 -4.96
CA VAL A 208 -62.65 -7.16 -3.77
C VAL A 208 -61.59 -7.24 -2.63
N GLN A 209 -60.33 -7.52 -2.94
CA GLN A 209 -59.22 -7.52 -1.97
C GLN A 209 -58.96 -6.10 -1.44
N LEU A 210 -59.03 -5.05 -2.28
CA LEU A 210 -58.90 -3.64 -1.87
C LEU A 210 -60.06 -3.22 -0.93
N PHE A 211 -61.28 -3.69 -1.16
CA PHE A 211 -62.42 -3.43 -0.23
C PHE A 211 -62.29 -4.17 1.09
N ASN A 212 -61.78 -5.42 1.08
CA ASN A 212 -61.51 -6.16 2.32
C ASN A 212 -60.35 -5.54 3.10
N GLY A 213 -59.28 -5.10 2.44
CA GLY A 213 -58.15 -4.41 3.10
C GLY A 213 -58.57 -3.12 3.82
N LYS A 214 -59.51 -2.33 3.27
CA LYS A 214 -60.08 -1.15 3.98
C LYS A 214 -60.92 -1.49 5.19
N LYS A 215 -61.56 -2.65 5.21
CA LYS A 215 -62.35 -3.08 6.38
C LYS A 215 -61.43 -3.53 7.54
N TYR A 216 -60.34 -4.22 7.24
CA TYR A 216 -59.30 -4.58 8.22
C TYR A 216 -58.51 -3.37 8.76
N ALA A 217 -58.30 -2.34 7.93
CA ALA A 217 -57.66 -1.11 8.39
C ALA A 217 -58.51 -0.34 9.42
N HIS A 218 -59.86 -0.36 9.26
CA HIS A 218 -60.74 0.34 10.20
C HIS A 218 -60.91 -0.41 11.53
N GLU A 219 -60.85 -1.75 11.54
CA GLU A 219 -60.85 -2.54 12.78
C GLU A 219 -59.52 -2.40 13.53
N ASN A 220 -58.40 -2.26 12.79
CA ASN A 220 -57.08 -2.02 13.43
C ASN A 220 -56.96 -0.61 14.05
N GLU A 221 -57.56 0.45 13.44
CA GLU A 221 -57.54 1.81 14.02
C GLU A 221 -58.28 1.88 15.39
N THR A 222 -59.34 1.14 15.59
CA THR A 222 -60.07 1.12 16.88
C THR A 222 -59.33 0.36 17.99
N VAL A 223 -58.63 -0.73 17.60
CA VAL A 223 -57.77 -1.52 18.51
C VAL A 223 -56.50 -0.70 18.88
N GLU A 224 -55.94 0.00 17.92
CA GLU A 224 -54.75 0.83 18.12
C GLU A 224 -54.98 1.98 19.08
N LEU A 225 -56.15 2.62 19.02
CA LEU A 225 -56.54 3.69 19.97
C LEU A 225 -56.69 3.16 21.42
N ASP A 226 -57.18 1.94 21.63
CA ASP A 226 -57.39 1.40 22.96
C ASP A 226 -56.09 0.92 23.64
N HIS A 227 -55.19 0.22 22.91
CA HIS A 227 -53.92 -0.22 23.52
C HIS A 227 -52.92 0.94 23.72
N THR A 228 -52.93 2.00 22.89
CA THR A 228 -52.12 3.22 23.06
C THR A 228 -52.58 3.94 24.31
N ARG A 229 -53.90 4.04 24.60
CA ARG A 229 -54.42 4.63 25.78
C ARG A 229 -54.05 3.86 27.06
N LEU A 230 -54.07 2.54 27.02
CA LEU A 230 -53.60 1.68 28.11
C LEU A 230 -52.12 1.87 28.40
N MET A 231 -51.30 1.97 27.35
CA MET A 231 -49.87 2.22 27.45
C MET A 231 -49.60 3.56 28.15
N ASN A 232 -50.26 4.63 27.72
CA ASN A 232 -50.12 5.97 28.34
C ASN A 232 -50.58 6.03 29.81
N LEU A 233 -51.62 5.24 30.17
CA LEU A 233 -52.02 5.09 31.59
C LEU A 233 -50.93 4.34 32.40
N GLY A 234 -50.33 3.31 31.86
CA GLY A 234 -49.20 2.62 32.46
C GLY A 234 -48.04 3.57 32.77
N GLU A 235 -47.64 4.39 31.79
CA GLU A 235 -46.57 5.41 31.97
C GLU A 235 -46.94 6.48 33.03
N GLN A 236 -48.21 6.90 33.07
CA GLN A 236 -48.67 7.84 34.10
C GLN A 236 -48.58 7.25 35.51
N TYR A 237 -48.91 5.97 35.72
CA TYR A 237 -48.79 5.29 37.01
C TYR A 237 -47.33 5.04 37.37
N LEU A 238 -46.51 4.72 36.42
CA LEU A 238 -45.07 4.55 36.60
C LEU A 238 -44.43 5.88 37.09
N ASN A 239 -44.77 6.98 36.44
CA ASN A 239 -44.30 8.34 36.81
C ASN A 239 -44.81 8.81 38.23
N LYS A 240 -45.92 8.20 38.73
CA LYS A 240 -46.42 8.42 40.07
C LYS A 240 -45.79 7.50 41.13
N GLY A 241 -44.93 6.56 40.70
CA GLY A 241 -44.30 5.58 41.57
C GLY A 241 -45.18 4.36 41.88
N ASP A 242 -46.35 4.24 41.28
CA ASP A 242 -47.28 3.10 41.47
C ASP A 242 -46.97 2.02 40.40
N VAL A 243 -45.87 1.29 40.64
CA VAL A 243 -45.31 0.35 39.67
C VAL A 243 -46.24 -0.87 39.46
N GLU A 244 -46.94 -1.35 40.51
CA GLU A 244 -47.84 -2.51 40.37
C GLU A 244 -49.02 -2.19 39.44
N ARG A 245 -49.62 -1.01 39.56
CA ARG A 245 -50.66 -0.58 38.61
C ARG A 245 -50.12 -0.36 37.20
N ALA A 246 -48.93 0.25 37.10
CA ALA A 246 -48.26 0.43 35.80
C ALA A 246 -48.10 -0.89 35.06
N VAL A 247 -47.56 -1.91 35.74
CA VAL A 247 -47.42 -3.29 35.18
C VAL A 247 -48.75 -3.86 34.74
N SER A 248 -49.82 -3.67 35.49
CA SER A 248 -51.16 -4.15 35.10
C SER A 248 -51.65 -3.52 33.80
N TYR A 249 -51.37 -2.24 33.57
CA TYR A 249 -51.72 -1.55 32.33
C TYR A 249 -50.80 -1.91 31.19
N PHE A 250 -49.47 -2.05 31.42
CA PHE A 250 -48.54 -2.51 30.43
C PHE A 250 -48.90 -3.95 29.96
N LYS A 251 -49.28 -4.85 30.89
CA LYS A 251 -49.68 -6.19 30.55
C LYS A 251 -50.90 -6.22 29.61
N LYS A 252 -51.94 -5.44 29.95
CA LYS A 252 -53.14 -5.36 29.10
C LYS A 252 -52.80 -4.77 27.70
N SER A 253 -52.00 -3.70 27.63
CA SER A 253 -51.60 -3.09 26.39
C SER A 253 -50.72 -4.04 25.55
N ALA A 254 -49.80 -4.81 26.20
CA ALA A 254 -48.94 -5.78 25.56
C ALA A 254 -49.71 -6.98 24.99
N GLU A 255 -50.74 -7.45 25.70
CA GLU A 255 -51.66 -8.48 25.24
C GLU A 255 -52.45 -8.06 23.99
N PHE A 256 -52.74 -6.76 23.84
CA PHE A 256 -53.31 -6.18 22.63
C PHE A 256 -52.29 -5.93 21.49
N GLY A 257 -51.02 -6.25 21.72
CA GLY A 257 -50.02 -6.24 20.69
C GLY A 257 -49.18 -4.94 20.62
N ASN A 258 -49.30 -3.99 21.56
CA ASN A 258 -48.49 -2.79 21.57
C ASN A 258 -47.00 -3.08 21.82
N ALA A 259 -46.13 -2.86 20.85
CA ALA A 259 -44.71 -3.19 20.95
C ALA A 259 -43.98 -2.47 22.11
N LYS A 260 -44.26 -1.18 22.34
CA LYS A 260 -43.69 -0.42 23.46
C LYS A 260 -44.14 -0.99 24.80
N ALA A 261 -45.41 -1.36 24.94
CA ALA A 261 -45.92 -2.00 26.17
C ALA A 261 -45.32 -3.40 26.38
N GLN A 262 -45.12 -4.17 25.34
CA GLN A 262 -44.41 -5.45 25.40
C GLN A 262 -42.99 -5.29 25.91
N ARG A 263 -42.27 -4.28 25.41
CA ARG A 263 -40.91 -3.97 25.89
C ARG A 263 -40.92 -3.56 27.36
N MET A 264 -41.76 -2.57 27.76
CA MET A 264 -41.88 -2.14 29.15
C MET A 264 -42.27 -3.26 30.10
N LEU A 265 -43.15 -4.17 29.68
CA LEU A 265 -43.49 -5.36 30.46
C LEU A 265 -42.30 -6.32 30.55
N GLY A 266 -41.52 -6.46 29.48
CA GLY A 266 -40.26 -7.18 29.46
C GLY A 266 -39.29 -6.62 30.50
N ASP A 267 -39.11 -5.28 30.53
CA ASP A 267 -38.28 -4.58 31.53
C ASP A 267 -38.72 -4.85 32.95
N CYS A 268 -40.05 -4.81 33.22
CA CYS A 268 -40.59 -5.15 34.51
C CYS A 268 -40.30 -6.57 34.97
N TYR A 269 -40.41 -7.55 34.06
CA TYR A 269 -40.05 -8.95 34.36
C TYR A 269 -38.53 -9.12 34.49
N PHE A 270 -37.74 -8.37 33.74
CA PHE A 270 -36.27 -8.48 33.75
C PHE A 270 -35.68 -8.01 35.07
N TRP A 271 -36.17 -6.87 35.58
CA TRP A 271 -35.67 -6.22 36.79
C TRP A 271 -36.48 -6.57 38.06
N GLY A 272 -37.62 -7.23 37.91
CA GLY A 272 -38.50 -7.55 39.02
C GLY A 272 -39.26 -6.32 39.57
N GLU A 273 -39.53 -5.32 38.74
CA GLU A 273 -40.19 -4.09 39.11
C GLU A 273 -41.72 -4.21 39.06
N GLY A 274 -42.37 -4.19 40.21
CA GLY A 274 -43.84 -4.35 40.32
C GLY A 274 -44.39 -5.73 40.00
N ILE A 275 -43.50 -6.68 39.67
CA ILE A 275 -43.76 -8.09 39.38
C ILE A 275 -42.54 -8.93 39.76
N ARG A 276 -42.70 -10.22 40.03
CA ARG A 276 -41.59 -11.10 40.33
C ARG A 276 -40.63 -11.19 39.13
N GLU A 277 -39.32 -11.06 39.38
CA GLU A 277 -38.28 -11.24 38.36
C GLU A 277 -38.42 -12.61 37.67
N ASP A 278 -38.50 -12.57 36.35
CA ASP A 278 -38.43 -13.74 35.47
C ASP A 278 -37.81 -13.34 34.11
N LYS A 279 -36.49 -13.50 34.02
CA LYS A 279 -35.77 -13.18 32.78
C LYS A 279 -36.19 -13.99 31.57
N ARG A 280 -36.73 -15.21 31.77
CA ARG A 280 -37.23 -16.02 30.65
C ARG A 280 -38.54 -15.48 30.10
N GLU A 281 -39.40 -15.00 30.97
CA GLU A 281 -40.66 -14.37 30.58
C GLU A 281 -40.37 -12.99 29.94
N ALA A 282 -39.41 -12.24 30.48
CA ALA A 282 -38.96 -11.00 29.88
C ALA A 282 -38.52 -11.16 28.41
N VAL A 283 -37.68 -12.17 28.13
CA VAL A 283 -37.21 -12.46 26.76
C VAL A 283 -38.36 -12.75 25.81
N LYS A 284 -39.43 -13.43 26.25
CA LYS A 284 -40.60 -13.67 25.39
C LYS A 284 -41.27 -12.37 24.97
N TRP A 285 -41.42 -11.44 25.91
CA TRP A 285 -42.02 -10.14 25.65
C TRP A 285 -41.10 -9.27 24.76
N TYR A 286 -39.79 -9.33 24.98
CA TYR A 286 -38.81 -8.66 24.09
C TYR A 286 -38.84 -9.21 22.67
N LEU A 287 -38.99 -10.55 22.51
CA LEU A 287 -39.13 -11.19 21.19
C LEU A 287 -40.36 -10.68 20.44
N LEU A 288 -41.48 -10.50 21.13
CA LEU A 288 -42.71 -9.96 20.51
C LEU A 288 -42.55 -8.50 20.10
N ALA A 289 -41.98 -7.67 20.97
CA ALA A 289 -41.71 -6.25 20.66
C ALA A 289 -40.69 -6.09 19.54
N ALA A 290 -39.58 -6.82 19.59
CA ALA A 290 -38.53 -6.82 18.60
C ALA A 290 -38.99 -7.29 17.22
N GLY A 291 -39.88 -8.31 17.20
CA GLY A 291 -40.52 -8.82 15.99
C GLY A 291 -41.46 -7.81 15.32
N GLN A 292 -41.97 -6.85 16.06
CA GLN A 292 -42.75 -5.71 15.53
C GLN A 292 -41.89 -4.52 15.14
N GLY A 293 -40.56 -4.58 15.34
CA GLY A 293 -39.62 -3.54 14.92
C GLY A 293 -39.31 -2.52 16.02
N ASP A 294 -39.59 -2.80 17.31
CA ASP A 294 -39.10 -1.92 18.39
C ASP A 294 -37.58 -2.03 18.50
N ALA A 295 -36.86 -0.96 18.15
CA ALA A 295 -35.42 -0.93 18.07
C ALA A 295 -34.74 -1.16 19.43
N GLU A 296 -35.32 -0.60 20.52
CA GLU A 296 -34.80 -0.76 21.86
C GLU A 296 -34.99 -2.20 22.37
N ALA A 297 -36.13 -2.84 22.08
CA ALA A 297 -36.33 -4.25 22.36
C ALA A 297 -35.39 -5.16 21.56
N GLN A 298 -35.12 -4.82 20.32
CA GLN A 298 -34.12 -5.54 19.51
C GLN A 298 -32.73 -5.43 20.13
N ARG A 299 -32.30 -4.26 20.59
CA ARG A 299 -31.03 -4.07 21.29
C ARG A 299 -30.97 -4.87 22.58
N ILE A 300 -31.99 -4.76 23.44
CA ILE A 300 -32.06 -5.51 24.71
C ILE A 300 -32.04 -7.02 24.46
N LEU A 301 -32.76 -7.50 23.44
CA LEU A 301 -32.74 -8.91 23.05
C LEU A 301 -31.33 -9.35 22.57
N GLY A 302 -30.60 -8.49 21.88
CA GLY A 302 -29.18 -8.66 21.55
C GLY A 302 -28.34 -8.81 22.83
N ASP A 303 -28.57 -7.99 23.86
CA ASP A 303 -27.90 -8.11 25.16
C ASP A 303 -28.24 -9.45 25.83
N CYS A 304 -29.53 -9.87 25.85
CA CYS A 304 -29.96 -11.15 26.42
C CYS A 304 -29.24 -12.32 25.75
N TYR A 305 -29.12 -12.35 24.42
CA TYR A 305 -28.38 -13.39 23.72
C TYR A 305 -26.87 -13.29 23.94
N SER A 306 -26.32 -12.10 24.08
CA SER A 306 -24.88 -11.88 24.26
C SER A 306 -24.38 -12.37 25.63
N TRP A 307 -25.23 -12.23 26.68
CA TRP A 307 -24.89 -12.58 28.08
C TRP A 307 -25.56 -13.85 28.58
N GLY A 308 -26.44 -14.45 27.80
CA GLY A 308 -27.19 -15.63 28.21
C GLY A 308 -28.26 -15.36 29.28
N GLU A 309 -28.82 -14.15 29.30
CA GLU A 309 -29.82 -13.72 30.30
C GLU A 309 -31.23 -14.08 29.88
N GLY A 310 -31.85 -15.01 30.61
CA GLY A 310 -33.18 -15.53 30.31
C GLY A 310 -33.26 -16.41 29.06
N ILE A 311 -32.21 -16.50 28.29
CA ILE A 311 -32.06 -17.32 27.09
C ILE A 311 -30.64 -17.87 27.03
N ARG A 312 -30.40 -18.94 26.24
CA ARG A 312 -29.06 -19.47 26.03
C ARG A 312 -28.19 -18.48 25.30
N GLU A 313 -26.96 -18.29 25.77
CA GLU A 313 -25.96 -17.45 25.09
C GLU A 313 -25.78 -17.87 23.64
N ASP A 314 -25.93 -16.90 22.71
CA ASP A 314 -25.65 -17.03 21.28
C ASP A 314 -25.22 -15.69 20.70
N LYS A 315 -23.90 -15.50 20.62
CA LYS A 315 -23.32 -14.25 20.09
C LYS A 315 -23.67 -13.99 18.63
N SER A 316 -23.90 -15.04 17.84
CA SER A 316 -24.28 -14.89 16.44
C SER A 316 -25.71 -14.35 16.31
N GLU A 317 -26.63 -14.83 17.16
CA GLU A 317 -27.98 -14.31 17.20
C GLU A 317 -28.03 -12.90 17.77
N ALA A 318 -27.21 -12.58 18.79
CA ALA A 318 -27.07 -11.24 19.34
C ALA A 318 -26.71 -10.21 18.24
N VAL A 319 -25.72 -10.52 17.40
CA VAL A 319 -25.29 -9.64 16.28
C VAL A 319 -26.43 -9.37 15.29
N LYS A 320 -27.30 -10.35 15.03
CA LYS A 320 -28.46 -10.13 14.15
C LYS A 320 -29.43 -9.11 14.73
N TRP A 321 -29.73 -9.23 16.03
CA TRP A 321 -30.65 -8.32 16.72
C TRP A 321 -30.06 -6.92 16.84
N TYR A 322 -28.78 -6.78 17.20
CA TYR A 322 -28.09 -5.48 17.19
C TYR A 322 -28.10 -4.83 15.80
N ARG A 323 -27.97 -5.62 14.72
CA ARG A 323 -28.03 -5.11 13.35
C ARG A 323 -29.40 -4.51 13.05
N LEU A 324 -30.48 -5.23 13.40
CA LEU A 324 -31.83 -4.73 13.18
C LEU A 324 -32.12 -3.43 13.94
N ALA A 325 -31.67 -3.34 15.19
CA ALA A 325 -31.78 -2.11 15.99
C ALA A 325 -30.95 -0.95 15.39
N ALA A 326 -29.72 -1.24 14.97
CA ALA A 326 -28.83 -0.26 14.36
C ALA A 326 -29.35 0.28 13.03
N GLU A 327 -29.97 -0.56 12.20
CA GLU A 327 -30.63 -0.16 10.93
C GLU A 327 -31.78 0.82 11.16
N GLN A 328 -32.39 0.76 12.34
CA GLN A 328 -33.44 1.72 12.74
C GLN A 328 -32.89 2.99 13.41
N GLY A 329 -31.57 3.12 13.53
CA GLY A 329 -30.92 4.32 14.06
C GLY A 329 -30.68 4.27 15.59
N ASP A 330 -30.79 3.13 16.25
CA ASP A 330 -30.39 2.99 17.65
C ASP A 330 -28.87 3.16 17.80
N ALA A 331 -28.45 4.27 18.40
CA ALA A 331 -27.04 4.67 18.47
C ALA A 331 -26.21 3.72 19.35
N GLU A 332 -26.81 3.15 20.40
CA GLU A 332 -26.13 2.20 21.28
C GLU A 332 -25.93 0.85 20.58
N ALA A 333 -26.96 0.36 19.86
CA ALA A 333 -26.84 -0.84 19.05
C ALA A 333 -25.78 -0.65 17.92
N GLN A 334 -25.71 0.52 17.31
CA GLN A 334 -24.65 0.84 16.32
C GLN A 334 -23.27 0.70 16.96
N ARG A 335 -23.05 1.26 18.14
CA ARG A 335 -21.79 1.19 18.88
C ARG A 335 -21.43 -0.25 19.26
N ILE A 336 -22.37 -1.00 19.82
CA ILE A 336 -22.18 -2.41 20.21
C ILE A 336 -21.87 -3.27 18.98
N LEU A 337 -22.58 -3.04 17.88
CA LEU A 337 -22.39 -3.76 16.63
C LEU A 337 -20.97 -3.58 16.04
N VAL A 338 -20.44 -2.38 16.09
CA VAL A 338 -19.06 -2.07 15.68
C VAL A 338 -18.05 -2.86 16.51
N ASP A 339 -18.21 -2.90 17.83
CA ASP A 339 -17.36 -3.69 18.72
C ASP A 339 -17.46 -5.20 18.45
N CYS A 340 -18.67 -5.69 18.18
CA CYS A 340 -18.88 -7.08 17.80
C CYS A 340 -18.17 -7.42 16.48
N TYR A 341 -18.25 -6.54 15.48
CA TYR A 341 -17.56 -6.74 14.20
C TYR A 341 -16.05 -6.75 14.36
N LYS A 342 -15.48 -5.83 15.15
CA LYS A 342 -14.04 -5.81 15.43
C LYS A 342 -13.59 -7.10 16.11
N ARG A 343 -14.23 -7.50 17.19
CA ARG A 343 -13.88 -8.74 17.91
C ARG A 343 -13.98 -9.97 17.02
N GLN A 344 -15.01 -10.05 16.17
CA GLN A 344 -15.14 -11.13 15.22
C GLN A 344 -14.02 -11.12 14.18
N GLY A 345 -13.64 -9.92 13.72
CA GLY A 345 -12.47 -9.72 12.84
C GLY A 345 -11.19 -10.21 13.52
N ASP A 346 -10.94 -9.81 14.76
CA ASP A 346 -9.77 -10.22 15.53
C ASP A 346 -9.73 -11.76 15.73
N CYS A 347 -10.87 -12.39 16.08
CA CYS A 347 -10.94 -13.84 16.22
C CYS A 347 -10.55 -14.58 14.93
N TYR A 348 -11.07 -14.13 13.78
CA TYR A 348 -10.71 -14.73 12.49
C TYR A 348 -9.28 -14.41 12.06
N PHE A 349 -8.77 -13.23 12.40
CA PHE A 349 -7.43 -12.81 12.03
C PHE A 349 -6.34 -13.55 12.82
N LEU A 350 -6.56 -13.75 14.12
CA LEU A 350 -5.62 -14.40 15.04
C LEU A 350 -5.85 -15.90 15.19
N GLY A 351 -7.01 -16.42 14.75
CA GLY A 351 -7.39 -17.80 14.97
C GLY A 351 -7.81 -18.12 16.41
N GLU A 352 -8.25 -17.10 17.18
CA GLU A 352 -8.64 -17.25 18.58
C GLU A 352 -10.03 -17.89 18.70
N GLY A 353 -10.08 -19.14 19.18
CA GLY A 353 -11.33 -19.89 19.35
C GLY A 353 -11.95 -20.45 18.07
N ILE A 354 -11.44 -20.04 16.90
CA ILE A 354 -11.84 -20.50 15.57
C ILE A 354 -10.62 -20.64 14.67
N ARG A 355 -10.76 -21.30 13.54
CA ARG A 355 -9.67 -21.40 12.56
C ARG A 355 -9.37 -20.03 11.96
N GLU A 356 -8.09 -19.68 11.89
CA GLU A 356 -7.63 -18.47 11.22
C GLU A 356 -8.16 -18.39 9.78
N ASP A 357 -8.83 -17.28 9.45
CA ASP A 357 -9.27 -16.93 8.10
C ASP A 357 -9.21 -15.42 7.90
N LYS A 358 -8.07 -14.95 7.40
CA LYS A 358 -7.86 -13.52 7.15
C LYS A 358 -8.83 -12.91 6.13
N ARG A 359 -9.41 -13.73 5.23
CA ARG A 359 -10.41 -13.23 4.26
C ARG A 359 -11.74 -12.93 4.96
N GLU A 360 -12.11 -13.80 5.88
CA GLU A 360 -13.32 -13.58 6.68
C GLU A 360 -13.10 -12.39 7.64
N ALA A 361 -11.93 -12.29 8.28
CA ALA A 361 -11.57 -11.17 9.14
C ALA A 361 -11.74 -9.81 8.43
N VAL A 362 -11.25 -9.68 7.19
CA VAL A 362 -11.39 -8.45 6.39
C VAL A 362 -12.84 -8.05 6.16
N LYS A 363 -13.76 -9.02 6.01
CA LYS A 363 -15.20 -8.68 5.85
C LYS A 363 -15.75 -8.03 7.12
N TRP A 364 -15.39 -8.57 8.28
CA TRP A 364 -15.82 -8.05 9.57
C TRP A 364 -15.21 -6.67 9.87
N TYR A 365 -13.91 -6.49 9.63
CA TYR A 365 -13.27 -5.17 9.76
C TYR A 365 -13.89 -4.13 8.82
N ARG A 366 -14.26 -4.54 7.61
CA ARG A 366 -14.94 -3.65 6.66
C ARG A 366 -16.29 -3.17 7.20
N LEU A 367 -17.09 -4.07 7.76
CA LEU A 367 -18.38 -3.69 8.35
C LEU A 367 -18.22 -2.67 9.47
N ALA A 368 -17.22 -2.86 10.35
CA ALA A 368 -16.92 -1.88 11.40
C ALA A 368 -16.38 -0.55 10.85
N ALA A 369 -15.50 -0.61 9.85
CA ALA A 369 -14.90 0.56 9.21
C ALA A 369 -15.93 1.42 8.46
N GLU A 370 -16.90 0.79 7.81
CA GLU A 370 -18.02 1.46 7.11
C GLU A 370 -18.97 2.14 8.09
N GLN A 371 -19.04 1.67 9.33
CA GLN A 371 -19.76 2.34 10.42
C GLN A 371 -18.96 3.48 11.07
N GLY A 372 -17.76 3.77 10.55
CA GLY A 372 -16.95 4.90 10.97
C GLY A 372 -15.95 4.63 12.09
N ASP A 373 -15.76 3.36 12.52
CA ASP A 373 -14.76 3.05 13.55
C ASP A 373 -13.33 3.29 13.04
N ALA A 374 -12.64 4.24 13.65
CA ALA A 374 -11.32 4.66 13.23
C ALA A 374 -10.25 3.55 13.37
N GLU A 375 -10.39 2.66 14.36
CA GLU A 375 -9.45 1.55 14.54
C GLU A 375 -9.68 0.46 13.49
N ALA A 376 -10.93 0.11 13.19
CA ALA A 376 -11.25 -0.82 12.12
C ALA A 376 -10.83 -0.27 10.74
N GLN A 377 -10.99 1.04 10.50
CA GLN A 377 -10.49 1.69 9.28
C GLN A 377 -8.97 1.57 9.18
N ARG A 378 -8.24 1.77 10.27
CA ARG A 378 -6.79 1.59 10.31
C ARG A 378 -6.41 0.13 9.99
N ILE A 379 -7.05 -0.84 10.67
CA ILE A 379 -6.77 -2.28 10.46
C ILE A 379 -7.10 -2.68 9.02
N LEU A 380 -8.22 -2.22 8.47
CA LEU A 380 -8.58 -2.48 7.08
C LEU A 380 -7.56 -1.86 6.11
N GLY A 381 -7.05 -0.67 6.43
CA GLY A 381 -5.93 -0.05 5.73
C GLY A 381 -4.69 -0.94 5.75
N ASP A 382 -4.35 -1.54 6.89
CA ASP A 382 -3.23 -2.48 7.03
C ASP A 382 -3.45 -3.73 6.17
N CYS A 383 -4.67 -4.30 6.18
CA CYS A 383 -5.01 -5.45 5.35
C CYS A 383 -4.80 -5.16 3.86
N TYR A 384 -5.24 -3.99 3.37
CA TYR A 384 -4.98 -3.58 1.99
C TYR A 384 -3.51 -3.27 1.72
N PHE A 385 -2.79 -2.72 2.70
CA PHE A 385 -1.40 -2.34 2.53
C PHE A 385 -0.47 -3.56 2.38
N TRP A 386 -0.73 -4.62 3.15
CA TRP A 386 0.08 -5.83 3.18
C TRP A 386 -0.48 -6.98 2.33
N GLY A 387 -1.71 -6.85 1.82
CA GLY A 387 -2.39 -7.92 1.10
C GLY A 387 -2.87 -9.05 2.01
N GLU A 388 -3.18 -8.76 3.27
CA GLU A 388 -3.61 -9.75 4.25
C GLU A 388 -5.11 -10.01 4.18
N GLY A 389 -5.48 -11.21 3.75
CA GLY A 389 -6.88 -11.60 3.55
C GLY A 389 -7.58 -10.93 2.38
N ILE A 390 -6.92 -9.99 1.73
CA ILE A 390 -7.41 -9.27 0.55
C ILE A 390 -6.24 -8.98 -0.38
N ARG A 391 -6.51 -8.72 -1.66
CA ARG A 391 -5.46 -8.31 -2.60
C ARG A 391 -4.84 -6.99 -2.16
N GLU A 392 -3.51 -6.94 -2.18
CA GLU A 392 -2.76 -5.71 -1.92
C GLU A 392 -3.24 -4.57 -2.83
N ASP A 393 -3.60 -3.44 -2.20
CA ASP A 393 -3.95 -2.20 -2.86
C ASP A 393 -3.56 -1.01 -1.99
N LYS A 394 -2.40 -0.43 -2.25
CA LYS A 394 -1.87 0.67 -1.45
C LYS A 394 -2.65 1.98 -1.63
N GLN A 395 -3.35 2.16 -2.74
CA GLN A 395 -4.19 3.33 -2.94
C GLN A 395 -5.46 3.23 -2.07
N GLU A 396 -6.05 2.05 -2.01
CA GLU A 396 -7.19 1.81 -1.13
C GLU A 396 -6.80 1.88 0.35
N ALA A 397 -5.62 1.35 0.72
CA ALA A 397 -5.06 1.49 2.07
C ALA A 397 -4.97 2.95 2.51
N VAL A 398 -4.46 3.83 1.65
CA VAL A 398 -4.33 5.28 1.93
C VAL A 398 -5.70 5.93 2.18
N LYS A 399 -6.75 5.52 1.49
CA LYS A 399 -8.11 6.06 1.74
C LYS A 399 -8.59 5.72 3.15
N TRP A 400 -8.43 4.46 3.54
CA TRP A 400 -8.83 4.00 4.86
C TRP A 400 -7.98 4.61 5.98
N TYR A 401 -6.65 4.71 5.79
CA TYR A 401 -5.78 5.43 6.73
C TYR A 401 -6.18 6.89 6.88
N ARG A 402 -6.57 7.56 5.78
CA ARG A 402 -7.01 8.95 5.83
C ARG A 402 -8.26 9.12 6.67
N LEU A 403 -9.29 8.30 6.44
CA LEU A 403 -10.52 8.33 7.23
C LEU A 403 -10.25 8.16 8.72
N ALA A 404 -9.40 7.20 9.10
CA ALA A 404 -9.03 6.99 10.49
C ALA A 404 -8.17 8.13 11.05
N ALA A 405 -7.25 8.67 10.25
CA ALA A 405 -6.36 9.77 10.66
C ALA A 405 -7.10 11.08 10.89
N GLU A 406 -8.11 11.39 10.08
CA GLU A 406 -8.97 12.54 10.20
C GLU A 406 -9.83 12.47 11.47
N GLN A 407 -10.18 11.28 11.93
CA GLN A 407 -10.83 11.04 13.23
C GLN A 407 -9.86 11.11 14.43
N GLY A 408 -8.58 11.36 14.20
CA GLY A 408 -7.58 11.50 15.23
C GLY A 408 -6.87 10.21 15.65
N ASN A 409 -7.03 9.09 14.94
CA ASN A 409 -6.28 7.88 15.24
C ASN A 409 -4.78 8.08 14.98
N ALA A 410 -3.98 8.09 16.05
CA ALA A 410 -2.55 8.41 16.00
C ALA A 410 -1.73 7.42 15.16
N GLU A 411 -2.09 6.14 15.19
CA GLU A 411 -1.42 5.10 14.41
C GLU A 411 -1.72 5.27 12.91
N ALA A 412 -2.97 5.57 12.56
CA ALA A 412 -3.37 5.87 11.19
C ALA A 412 -2.70 7.15 10.67
N GLN A 413 -2.59 8.19 11.50
CA GLN A 413 -1.87 9.43 11.16
C GLN A 413 -0.41 9.14 10.84
N TRP A 414 0.27 8.31 11.65
CA TRP A 414 1.63 7.90 11.37
C TRP A 414 1.73 7.12 10.05
N ARG A 415 0.84 6.13 9.82
CA ARG A 415 0.83 5.34 8.58
C ARG A 415 0.56 6.20 7.35
N LEU A 416 -0.39 7.12 7.43
CA LEU A 416 -0.68 8.06 6.36
C LEU A 416 0.51 8.99 6.10
N GLY A 417 1.17 9.48 7.15
CA GLY A 417 2.41 10.22 7.05
C GLY A 417 3.50 9.44 6.33
N ALA A 418 3.65 8.13 6.64
CA ALA A 418 4.58 7.25 5.96
C ALA A 418 4.23 7.07 4.46
N CYS A 419 2.94 6.91 4.14
CA CYS A 419 2.50 6.82 2.75
C CYS A 419 2.87 8.08 1.95
N TYR A 420 2.66 9.27 2.51
CA TYR A 420 3.08 10.53 1.89
C TYR A 420 4.61 10.66 1.80
N TYR A 421 5.33 10.21 2.81
CA TYR A 421 6.80 10.32 2.85
C TYR A 421 7.48 9.48 1.76
N PHE A 422 7.00 8.25 1.54
CA PHE A 422 7.57 7.31 0.56
C PHE A 422 6.85 7.29 -0.79
N GLY A 423 5.76 8.03 -0.96
CA GLY A 423 4.96 7.98 -2.18
C GLY A 423 4.22 6.65 -2.37
N THR A 424 3.88 5.96 -1.28
CA THR A 424 3.28 4.63 -1.34
C THR A 424 1.76 4.71 -1.40
N GLY A 425 1.18 4.34 -2.54
CA GLY A 425 -0.27 4.43 -2.79
C GLY A 425 -0.79 5.86 -2.99
N ILE A 426 0.07 6.85 -2.85
CA ILE A 426 -0.21 8.27 -3.06
C ILE A 426 1.06 8.95 -3.57
N ARG A 427 0.93 10.12 -4.19
CA ARG A 427 2.09 10.90 -4.60
C ARG A 427 2.92 11.32 -3.39
N GLU A 428 4.25 11.19 -3.49
CA GLU A 428 5.17 11.67 -2.47
C GLU A 428 4.96 13.15 -2.17
N ASP A 429 4.78 13.47 -0.89
CA ASP A 429 4.71 14.83 -0.36
C ASP A 429 5.25 14.84 1.07
N LYS A 430 6.54 15.16 1.19
CA LYS A 430 7.22 15.21 2.51
C LYS A 430 6.70 16.30 3.42
N GLN A 431 6.14 17.39 2.88
CA GLN A 431 5.55 18.45 3.70
C GLN A 431 4.24 17.97 4.34
N GLU A 432 3.41 17.30 3.57
CA GLU A 432 2.18 16.70 4.08
C GLU A 432 2.48 15.57 5.08
N ALA A 433 3.50 14.75 4.81
CA ALA A 433 3.97 13.71 5.74
C ALA A 433 4.33 14.29 7.12
N VAL A 434 5.07 15.40 7.16
CA VAL A 434 5.45 16.07 8.41
C VAL A 434 4.24 16.55 9.19
N LYS A 435 3.18 17.02 8.55
CA LYS A 435 1.94 17.43 9.25
C LYS A 435 1.30 16.24 9.96
N TRP A 436 1.16 15.13 9.27
CA TRP A 436 0.57 13.92 9.83
C TRP A 436 1.45 13.30 10.93
N TYR A 437 2.79 13.26 10.72
CA TYR A 437 3.71 12.81 11.77
C TYR A 437 3.61 13.69 13.02
N ARG A 438 3.46 15.02 12.88
CA ARG A 438 3.32 15.93 14.01
C ARG A 438 2.06 15.64 14.82
N LEU A 439 0.92 15.49 14.15
CA LEU A 439 -0.35 15.16 14.82
C LEU A 439 -0.24 13.86 15.62
N ALA A 440 0.35 12.80 15.02
CA ALA A 440 0.57 11.54 15.71
C ALA A 440 1.59 11.67 16.87
N ALA A 441 2.68 12.42 16.66
CA ALA A 441 3.73 12.63 17.66
C ALA A 441 3.23 13.39 18.90
N GLU A 442 2.34 14.37 18.72
CA GLU A 442 1.66 15.11 19.81
C GLU A 442 0.79 14.15 20.63
N GLN A 443 0.17 13.17 20.02
CA GLN A 443 -0.58 12.09 20.66
C GLN A 443 0.32 10.98 21.25
N LYS A 444 1.61 11.22 21.37
CA LYS A 444 2.61 10.30 21.94
C LYS A 444 2.88 9.03 21.11
N ASN A 445 2.55 9.01 19.83
CA ASN A 445 2.97 7.90 18.98
C ASN A 445 4.51 7.91 18.81
N SER A 446 5.18 6.86 19.26
CA SER A 446 6.66 6.79 19.32
C SER A 446 7.31 6.71 17.94
N GLU A 447 6.67 6.03 16.99
CA GLU A 447 7.13 5.92 15.60
C GLU A 447 7.06 7.28 14.90
N ALA A 448 5.93 8.00 15.07
CA ALA A 448 5.76 9.34 14.53
C ALA A 448 6.78 10.32 15.11
N ARG A 449 7.06 10.25 16.42
CA ARG A 449 8.07 11.08 17.09
C ARG A 449 9.45 10.86 16.48
N TRP A 450 9.83 9.60 16.31
CA TRP A 450 11.10 9.26 15.68
C TRP A 450 11.17 9.76 14.24
N ARG A 451 10.14 9.51 13.42
CA ARG A 451 10.08 9.96 12.03
C ARG A 451 10.10 11.49 11.91
N LEU A 452 9.39 12.19 12.79
CA LEU A 452 9.43 13.65 12.84
C LEU A 452 10.82 14.16 13.20
N GLY A 453 11.52 13.46 14.11
CA GLY A 453 12.92 13.70 14.41
C GLY A 453 13.81 13.57 13.17
N ASP A 454 13.63 12.52 12.37
CA ASP A 454 14.36 12.33 11.10
C ASP A 454 14.06 13.46 10.10
N CYS A 455 12.78 13.86 9.95
CA CYS A 455 12.41 14.97 9.09
C CYS A 455 13.14 16.27 9.48
N TYR A 456 13.21 16.60 10.78
CA TYR A 456 13.99 17.75 11.26
C TYR A 456 15.49 17.56 11.10
N PHE A 457 16.00 16.34 11.25
CA PHE A 457 17.43 16.05 11.16
C PHE A 457 17.98 16.25 9.75
N TRP A 458 17.23 15.82 8.73
CA TRP A 458 17.63 15.87 7.33
C TRP A 458 17.03 17.04 6.55
N GLY A 459 16.12 17.82 7.14
CA GLY A 459 15.41 18.89 6.45
C GLY A 459 14.39 18.40 5.42
N GLU A 460 13.79 17.24 5.67
CA GLU A 460 12.86 16.62 4.74
C GLU A 460 11.41 17.03 5.00
N GLY A 461 10.81 17.76 4.06
CA GLY A 461 9.47 18.33 4.20
C GLY A 461 9.35 19.45 5.22
N ILE A 462 10.43 19.76 5.92
CA ILE A 462 10.53 20.84 6.91
C ILE A 462 11.97 21.38 6.92
N ARG A 463 12.18 22.60 7.41
CA ARG A 463 13.53 23.17 7.55
C ARG A 463 14.36 22.34 8.54
N GLU A 464 15.59 22.02 8.15
CA GLU A 464 16.55 21.32 9.01
C GLU A 464 16.73 22.05 10.34
N ASP A 465 16.53 21.30 11.44
CA ASP A 465 16.85 21.73 12.80
C ASP A 465 17.25 20.52 13.66
N LYS A 466 18.55 20.32 13.76
CA LYS A 466 19.13 19.20 14.52
C LYS A 466 18.87 19.27 16.02
N ARG A 467 18.64 20.45 16.59
CA ARG A 467 18.26 20.59 17.99
C ARG A 467 16.83 20.13 18.23
N GLU A 468 15.94 20.51 17.33
CA GLU A 468 14.54 20.05 17.40
C GLU A 468 14.45 18.54 17.17
N ALA A 469 15.25 18.00 16.21
CA ALA A 469 15.35 16.55 15.98
C ALA A 469 15.71 15.79 17.26
N VAL A 470 16.72 16.26 18.00
CA VAL A 470 17.14 15.63 19.27
C VAL A 470 16.02 15.61 20.31
N LYS A 471 15.20 16.65 20.39
CA LYS A 471 14.04 16.66 21.31
C LYS A 471 13.05 15.56 20.97
N TRP A 472 12.70 15.42 19.69
CA TRP A 472 11.78 14.40 19.24
C TRP A 472 12.35 12.98 19.39
N TYR A 473 13.64 12.77 19.09
CA TYR A 473 14.31 11.50 19.34
C TYR A 473 14.28 11.14 20.82
N ARG A 474 14.53 12.10 21.72
CA ARG A 474 14.49 11.86 23.17
C ARG A 474 13.09 11.43 23.62
N LEU A 475 12.05 12.12 23.20
CA LEU A 475 10.67 11.77 23.52
C LEU A 475 10.27 10.37 23.03
N ALA A 476 10.77 9.94 21.88
CA ALA A 476 10.57 8.60 21.37
C ALA A 476 11.42 7.56 22.11
N ALA A 477 12.69 7.87 22.39
CA ALA A 477 13.63 7.00 23.08
C ALA A 477 13.21 6.67 24.52
N GLU A 478 12.62 7.65 25.23
CA GLU A 478 12.02 7.48 26.57
C GLU A 478 10.83 6.49 26.52
N GLN A 479 10.10 6.44 25.41
CA GLN A 479 9.04 5.46 25.13
C GLN A 479 9.57 4.11 24.64
N LYS A 480 10.85 3.84 24.78
CA LYS A 480 11.51 2.59 24.39
C LYS A 480 11.56 2.35 22.87
N ASN A 481 11.38 3.37 22.03
CA ASN A 481 11.60 3.23 20.59
C ASN A 481 13.08 2.98 20.32
N SER A 482 13.44 1.81 19.80
CA SER A 482 14.84 1.38 19.62
C SER A 482 15.57 2.20 18.58
N GLU A 483 14.88 2.61 17.51
CA GLU A 483 15.45 3.43 16.45
C GLU A 483 15.77 4.84 16.95
N ALA A 484 14.84 5.44 17.70
CA ALA A 484 15.08 6.73 18.34
C ALA A 484 16.23 6.70 19.35
N ARG A 485 16.37 5.61 20.12
CA ARG A 485 17.50 5.40 21.05
C ARG A 485 18.83 5.38 20.29
N TRP A 486 18.90 4.65 19.19
CA TRP A 486 20.08 4.63 18.34
C TRP A 486 20.39 6.00 17.75
N ARG A 487 19.38 6.70 17.20
CA ARG A 487 19.55 8.06 16.67
C ARG A 487 20.04 9.06 17.73
N LEU A 488 19.43 9.02 18.91
CA LEU A 488 19.82 9.86 20.04
C LEU A 488 21.26 9.56 20.48
N GLY A 489 21.63 8.29 20.56
CA GLY A 489 23.00 7.86 20.81
C GLY A 489 23.98 8.44 19.79
N SER A 490 23.63 8.40 18.50
CA SER A 490 24.42 8.99 17.41
C SER A 490 24.54 10.51 17.54
N CYS A 491 23.46 11.20 17.93
CA CYS A 491 23.51 12.64 18.18
C CYS A 491 24.49 13.00 19.31
N TYR A 492 24.49 12.25 20.40
CA TYR A 492 25.46 12.42 21.48
C TYR A 492 26.89 12.05 21.06
N TYR A 493 27.05 11.00 20.27
CA TYR A 493 28.37 10.54 19.83
C TYR A 493 29.10 11.57 18.93
N PHE A 494 28.37 12.19 18.00
CA PHE A 494 28.92 13.16 17.06
C PHE A 494 28.74 14.63 17.46
N GLY A 495 28.05 14.91 18.57
CA GLY A 495 27.73 16.28 18.96
C GLY A 495 26.72 16.97 18.02
N THR A 496 25.83 16.22 17.38
CA THR A 496 24.93 16.75 16.37
C THR A 496 23.63 17.22 17.00
N GLY A 497 23.38 18.54 16.99
CA GLY A 497 22.21 19.16 17.62
C GLY A 497 22.23 19.17 19.15
N ILE A 498 23.23 18.53 19.74
CA ILE A 498 23.48 18.45 21.18
C ILE A 498 25.01 18.44 21.42
N ARG A 499 25.46 18.77 22.62
CA ARG A 499 26.88 18.66 22.97
C ARG A 499 27.34 17.20 22.91
N GLU A 500 28.51 16.95 22.30
CA GLU A 500 29.13 15.63 22.28
C GLU A 500 29.30 15.08 23.69
N ASP A 501 28.86 13.85 23.88
CA ASP A 501 29.03 13.06 25.08
C ASP A 501 29.04 11.57 24.74
N LYS A 502 30.22 11.01 24.53
CA LYS A 502 30.40 9.60 24.17
C LYS A 502 29.94 8.62 25.27
N GLN A 503 30.00 9.03 26.54
CA GLN A 503 29.50 8.18 27.63
C GLN A 503 27.97 8.09 27.60
N GLU A 504 27.30 9.20 27.38
CA GLU A 504 25.85 9.21 27.24
C GLU A 504 25.41 8.48 25.94
N ALA A 505 26.16 8.63 24.85
CA ALA A 505 25.94 7.88 23.61
C ALA A 505 25.92 6.36 23.83
N VAL A 506 26.91 5.85 24.56
CA VAL A 506 27.01 4.42 24.88
C VAL A 506 25.79 3.93 25.67
N LYS A 507 25.25 4.71 26.58
CA LYS A 507 24.04 4.32 27.33
C LYS A 507 22.87 4.13 26.39
N TRP A 508 22.65 5.08 25.47
CA TRP A 508 21.56 5.01 24.52
C TRP A 508 21.75 3.90 23.49
N TYR A 509 22.97 3.70 23.00
CA TYR A 509 23.29 2.58 22.12
C TYR A 509 23.04 1.23 22.80
N ARG A 510 23.44 1.08 24.09
CA ARG A 510 23.17 -0.14 24.84
C ARG A 510 21.68 -0.44 24.96
N LEU A 511 20.87 0.57 25.34
CA LEU A 511 19.42 0.43 25.45
C LEU A 511 18.75 0.05 24.12
N ALA A 512 19.28 0.52 23.00
CA ALA A 512 18.80 0.13 21.67
C ALA A 512 19.30 -1.28 21.29
N ALA A 513 20.57 -1.59 21.55
CA ALA A 513 21.21 -2.86 21.25
C ALA A 513 20.57 -4.04 22.00
N GLU A 514 20.23 -3.84 23.28
CA GLU A 514 19.51 -4.81 24.11
C GLU A 514 18.09 -5.09 23.59
N GLN A 515 17.49 -4.15 22.86
CA GLN A 515 16.21 -4.33 22.17
C GLN A 515 16.36 -4.97 20.79
N GLY A 516 17.56 -5.36 20.40
CA GLY A 516 17.81 -6.01 19.12
C GLY A 516 18.11 -5.06 17.96
N ASN A 517 18.27 -3.75 18.16
CA ASN A 517 18.61 -2.84 17.07
C ASN A 517 20.03 -3.13 16.53
N ALA A 518 20.13 -3.63 15.31
CA ALA A 518 21.40 -4.09 14.73
C ALA A 518 22.41 -2.96 14.50
N GLU A 519 21.97 -1.74 14.15
CA GLU A 519 22.87 -0.59 14.01
C GLU A 519 23.43 -0.15 15.37
N ALA A 520 22.59 -0.18 16.41
CA ALA A 520 23.04 0.11 17.77
C ALA A 520 24.02 -0.95 18.30
N GLN A 521 23.77 -2.23 18.02
CA GLN A 521 24.67 -3.31 18.37
C GLN A 521 26.04 -3.13 17.69
N TRP A 522 26.05 -2.83 16.39
CA TRP A 522 27.30 -2.54 15.68
C TRP A 522 28.02 -1.35 16.29
N ARG A 523 27.33 -0.21 16.52
CA ARG A 523 27.94 0.98 17.12
C ARG A 523 28.44 0.76 18.55
N LEU A 524 27.70 -0.02 19.35
CA LEU A 524 28.15 -0.39 20.69
C LEU A 524 29.40 -1.25 20.61
N GLY A 525 29.49 -2.16 19.65
CA GLY A 525 30.68 -2.92 19.32
C GLY A 525 31.87 -2.00 19.01
N ASP A 526 31.71 -0.99 18.17
CA ASP A 526 32.73 0.04 17.86
C ASP A 526 33.19 0.76 19.14
N CYS A 527 32.24 1.19 19.99
CA CYS A 527 32.56 1.86 21.25
C CYS A 527 33.42 0.98 22.15
N TYR A 528 33.13 -0.30 22.29
CA TYR A 528 33.95 -1.25 23.04
C TYR A 528 35.28 -1.54 22.35
N PHE A 529 35.31 -1.61 21.03
CA PHE A 529 36.53 -1.94 20.28
C PHE A 529 37.60 -0.86 20.38
N TRP A 530 37.17 0.41 20.34
CA TRP A 530 38.05 1.57 20.35
C TRP A 530 38.17 2.26 21.74
N GLY A 531 37.40 1.82 22.75
CA GLY A 531 37.36 2.46 24.05
C GLY A 531 36.69 3.84 24.04
N GLU A 532 35.70 4.07 23.17
CA GLU A 532 35.05 5.35 23.00
C GLU A 532 33.82 5.51 23.91
N GLY A 533 33.91 6.39 24.90
CA GLY A 533 32.85 6.59 25.90
C GLY A 533 32.68 5.43 26.89
N ILE A 534 33.47 4.37 26.75
CA ILE A 534 33.53 3.20 27.61
C ILE A 534 34.93 2.62 27.57
N ARG A 535 35.31 1.82 28.56
CA ARG A 535 36.61 1.13 28.56
C ARG A 535 36.70 0.16 27.39
N GLU A 536 37.84 0.15 26.70
CA GLU A 536 38.13 -0.81 25.64
C GLU A 536 37.98 -2.25 26.12
N ASP A 537 37.19 -3.02 25.36
CA ASP A 537 37.05 -4.46 25.55
C ASP A 537 36.70 -5.11 24.20
N LYS A 538 37.75 -5.60 23.52
CA LYS A 538 37.58 -6.23 22.20
C LYS A 538 36.80 -7.55 22.24
N GLN A 539 36.77 -8.25 23.36
CA GLN A 539 35.96 -9.46 23.50
C GLN A 539 34.47 -9.13 23.57
N GLU A 540 34.13 -8.09 24.31
CA GLU A 540 32.74 -7.60 24.36
C GLU A 540 32.31 -7.00 23.01
N ALA A 541 33.22 -6.29 22.33
CA ALA A 541 32.96 -5.78 20.96
C ALA A 541 32.57 -6.90 20.01
N VAL A 542 33.31 -8.02 20.00
CA VAL A 542 33.01 -9.18 19.15
C VAL A 542 31.64 -9.77 19.43
N LYS A 543 31.16 -9.78 20.67
CA LYS A 543 29.81 -10.27 21.00
C LYS A 543 28.75 -9.39 20.36
N TRP A 544 28.89 -8.07 20.46
CA TRP A 544 27.93 -7.12 19.87
C TRP A 544 27.99 -7.12 18.34
N TYR A 545 29.19 -7.20 17.74
CA TYR A 545 29.31 -7.36 16.29
C TYR A 545 28.66 -8.65 15.81
N ARG A 546 28.77 -9.75 16.54
CA ARG A 546 28.15 -11.03 16.19
C ARG A 546 26.62 -10.91 16.19
N LEU A 547 26.03 -10.33 17.23
CA LEU A 547 24.59 -10.12 17.31
C LEU A 547 24.08 -9.27 16.15
N ALA A 548 24.77 -8.19 15.79
CA ALA A 548 24.42 -7.36 14.65
C ALA A 548 24.62 -8.10 13.31
N ALA A 549 25.69 -8.89 13.19
CA ALA A 549 26.00 -9.67 11.99
C ALA A 549 24.98 -10.79 11.74
N GLU A 550 24.51 -11.45 12.78
CA GLU A 550 23.46 -12.48 12.71
C GLU A 550 22.12 -11.90 12.20
N GLN A 551 21.87 -10.60 12.44
CA GLN A 551 20.74 -9.85 11.87
C GLN A 551 21.03 -9.32 10.46
N GLY A 552 22.20 -9.62 9.89
CA GLY A 552 22.58 -9.22 8.55
C GLY A 552 23.11 -7.78 8.43
N ASN A 553 23.55 -7.13 9.52
CA ASN A 553 24.18 -5.82 9.42
C ASN A 553 25.51 -5.90 8.67
N ALA A 554 25.59 -5.32 7.47
CA ALA A 554 26.74 -5.44 6.57
C ALA A 554 28.05 -4.88 7.16
N LYS A 555 27.95 -3.85 8.01
CA LYS A 555 29.12 -3.27 8.68
C LYS A 555 29.63 -4.20 9.78
N ALA A 556 28.72 -4.70 10.60
CA ALA A 556 29.06 -5.66 11.63
C ALA A 556 29.65 -6.97 11.07
N LEU A 557 29.11 -7.46 9.95
CA LEU A 557 29.67 -8.61 9.21
C LEU A 557 31.13 -8.37 8.81
N LYS A 558 31.44 -7.16 8.32
CA LYS A 558 32.80 -6.77 7.94
C LYS A 558 33.70 -6.65 9.17
N GLU A 559 33.27 -5.97 10.23
CA GLU A 559 34.09 -5.81 11.46
C GLU A 559 34.32 -7.16 12.14
N LEU A 560 33.33 -8.04 12.18
CA LEU A 560 33.50 -9.39 12.69
C LEU A 560 34.48 -10.18 11.83
N GLY A 561 34.46 -10.02 10.52
CA GLY A 561 35.46 -10.57 9.61
C GLY A 561 36.88 -10.09 9.95
N ASP A 562 37.04 -8.79 10.22
CA ASP A 562 38.34 -8.20 10.63
C ASP A 562 38.79 -8.75 11.97
N CYS A 563 37.90 -8.89 12.96
CA CYS A 563 38.21 -9.49 14.25
C CYS A 563 38.75 -10.91 14.08
N TYR A 564 38.16 -11.75 13.29
CA TYR A 564 38.65 -13.08 12.97
C TYR A 564 39.95 -13.06 12.15
N PHE A 565 40.08 -12.08 11.24
CA PHE A 565 41.27 -11.99 10.38
C PHE A 565 42.52 -11.63 11.11
N TRP A 566 42.41 -10.73 12.10
CA TRP A 566 43.54 -10.22 12.88
C TRP A 566 43.69 -10.86 14.27
N GLY A 567 42.72 -11.65 14.71
CA GLY A 567 42.69 -12.23 16.05
C GLY A 567 42.39 -11.20 17.16
N GLU A 568 41.58 -10.18 16.86
CA GLU A 568 41.24 -9.10 17.77
C GLU A 568 39.97 -9.41 18.57
N GLY A 569 40.10 -9.56 19.88
CA GLY A 569 39.01 -9.94 20.79
C GLY A 569 38.51 -11.39 20.63
N ILE A 570 39.04 -12.12 19.65
CA ILE A 570 38.74 -13.51 19.36
C ILE A 570 39.95 -14.17 18.74
N ARG A 571 40.04 -15.51 18.81
CA ARG A 571 41.14 -16.26 18.18
C ARG A 571 41.15 -16.03 16.68
N GLU A 572 42.33 -15.78 16.12
CA GLU A 572 42.52 -15.65 14.67
C GLU A 572 42.02 -16.90 13.93
N ASP A 573 41.15 -16.68 12.94
CA ASP A 573 40.66 -17.69 12.00
C ASP A 573 40.34 -17.05 10.63
N LYS A 574 41.29 -17.16 9.70
CA LYS A 574 41.17 -16.55 8.38
C LYS A 574 40.11 -17.22 7.49
N GLN A 575 39.80 -18.49 7.73
CA GLN A 575 38.73 -19.16 7.00
C GLN A 575 37.38 -18.65 7.46
N GLU A 576 37.19 -18.46 8.75
CA GLU A 576 35.99 -17.89 9.31
C GLU A 576 35.83 -16.40 8.87
N ALA A 577 36.93 -15.63 8.88
CA ALA A 577 36.92 -14.25 8.37
C ALA A 577 36.39 -14.15 6.93
N VAL A 578 36.83 -15.05 6.05
CA VAL A 578 36.37 -15.10 4.64
C VAL A 578 34.86 -15.32 4.54
N LYS A 579 34.27 -16.14 5.41
CA LYS A 579 32.81 -16.36 5.41
C LYS A 579 32.07 -15.06 5.73
N TRP A 580 32.49 -14.36 6.76
CA TRP A 580 31.89 -13.09 7.17
C TRP A 580 32.09 -12.00 6.11
N TYR A 581 33.29 -11.88 5.53
CA TYR A 581 33.53 -10.95 4.42
C TYR A 581 32.64 -11.25 3.23
N ARG A 582 32.41 -12.53 2.90
CA ARG A 582 31.54 -12.92 1.80
C ARG A 582 30.10 -12.46 2.01
N LEU A 583 29.54 -12.72 3.19
CA LEU A 583 28.19 -12.26 3.56
C LEU A 583 28.04 -10.75 3.47
N ALA A 584 29.04 -10.00 3.94
CA ALA A 584 29.05 -8.54 3.83
C ALA A 584 29.21 -8.08 2.37
N ALA A 585 30.05 -8.73 1.59
CA ALA A 585 30.34 -8.41 0.20
C ALA A 585 29.12 -8.64 -0.72
N GLU A 586 28.35 -9.70 -0.47
CA GLU A 586 27.09 -10.00 -1.15
C GLU A 586 26.03 -8.92 -0.89
N GLN A 587 26.07 -8.29 0.29
CA GLN A 587 25.26 -7.10 0.63
C GLN A 587 25.84 -5.79 0.09
N LYS A 588 26.76 -5.85 -0.85
CA LYS A 588 27.39 -4.69 -1.51
C LYS A 588 28.23 -3.81 -0.56
N ASN A 589 28.72 -4.33 0.57
CA ASN A 589 29.67 -3.58 1.38
C ASN A 589 31.02 -3.50 0.66
N ALA A 590 31.42 -2.31 0.23
CA ALA A 590 32.60 -2.09 -0.60
C ALA A 590 33.92 -2.47 0.12
N GLU A 591 34.01 -2.24 1.43
CA GLU A 591 35.19 -2.61 2.24
C GLU A 591 35.32 -4.12 2.36
N ALA A 592 34.21 -4.83 2.59
CA ALA A 592 34.19 -6.28 2.62
C ALA A 592 34.52 -6.90 1.25
N GLN A 593 34.01 -6.33 0.16
CA GLN A 593 34.37 -6.75 -1.20
C GLN A 593 35.87 -6.59 -1.45
N TYR A 594 36.45 -5.47 -1.02
CA TYR A 594 37.89 -5.28 -1.07
C TYR A 594 38.64 -6.31 -0.24
N SER A 595 38.21 -6.54 1.02
CA SER A 595 38.85 -7.53 1.92
C SER A 595 38.75 -8.93 1.37
N LEU A 596 37.60 -9.33 0.83
CA LEU A 596 37.39 -10.62 0.18
C LEU A 596 38.27 -10.76 -1.08
N GLY A 597 38.35 -9.71 -1.90
CA GLY A 597 39.26 -9.65 -3.05
C GLY A 597 40.72 -9.85 -2.62
N ARG A 598 41.17 -9.26 -1.52
CA ARG A 598 42.48 -9.51 -0.95
C ARG A 598 42.67 -10.96 -0.53
N CYS A 599 41.68 -11.55 0.14
CA CYS A 599 41.72 -12.96 0.53
C CYS A 599 41.94 -13.88 -0.67
N TYR A 600 41.21 -13.69 -1.73
CA TYR A 600 41.39 -14.41 -2.99
C TYR A 600 42.72 -14.11 -3.66
N TYR A 601 43.18 -12.85 -3.62
CA TYR A 601 44.41 -12.43 -4.29
C TYR A 601 45.66 -13.09 -3.65
N PHE A 602 45.69 -13.23 -2.32
CA PHE A 602 46.83 -13.78 -1.59
C PHE A 602 46.64 -15.23 -1.11
N GLY A 603 45.49 -15.83 -1.35
CA GLY A 603 45.19 -17.17 -0.86
C GLY A 603 45.04 -17.23 0.66
N THR A 604 44.56 -16.15 1.29
CA THR A 604 44.51 -16.04 2.75
C THR A 604 43.14 -16.51 3.26
N GLY A 605 43.09 -17.63 3.97
CA GLY A 605 41.85 -18.25 4.48
C GLY A 605 40.99 -18.90 3.37
N ILE A 606 41.40 -18.79 2.14
CA ILE A 606 40.77 -19.39 0.97
C ILE A 606 41.81 -19.66 -0.10
N ARG A 607 41.54 -20.58 -1.02
CA ARG A 607 42.43 -20.86 -2.14
C ARG A 607 42.63 -19.59 -2.99
N GLU A 608 43.90 -19.36 -3.36
CA GLU A 608 44.25 -18.25 -4.24
C GLU A 608 43.52 -18.36 -5.59
N ASP A 609 42.87 -17.25 -5.98
CA ASP A 609 42.21 -17.07 -7.26
C ASP A 609 42.27 -15.60 -7.69
N LYS A 610 43.21 -15.30 -8.58
CA LYS A 610 43.38 -13.90 -9.04
C LYS A 610 42.23 -13.40 -9.91
N GLN A 611 41.53 -14.28 -10.59
CA GLN A 611 40.38 -13.91 -11.43
C GLN A 611 39.20 -13.54 -10.55
N GLU A 612 38.93 -14.33 -9.52
CA GLU A 612 37.88 -14.03 -8.55
C GLU A 612 38.22 -12.77 -7.75
N ALA A 613 39.50 -12.58 -7.37
CA ALA A 613 39.95 -11.33 -6.72
C ALA A 613 39.63 -10.08 -7.54
N VAL A 614 39.89 -10.13 -8.86
CA VAL A 614 39.60 -9.01 -9.76
C VAL A 614 38.10 -8.71 -9.81
N LYS A 615 37.23 -9.69 -9.79
CA LYS A 615 35.78 -9.46 -9.75
C LYS A 615 35.36 -8.67 -8.50
N TRP A 616 35.84 -9.11 -7.34
CA TRP A 616 35.55 -8.44 -6.07
C TRP A 616 36.17 -7.05 -5.98
N TYR A 617 37.43 -6.87 -6.44
CA TYR A 617 38.04 -5.55 -6.53
C TYR A 617 37.24 -4.63 -7.45
N ARG A 618 36.72 -5.11 -8.57
CA ARG A 618 35.92 -4.31 -9.49
C ARG A 618 34.63 -3.82 -8.82
N LEU A 619 33.89 -4.71 -8.17
CA LEU A 619 32.66 -4.35 -7.44
C LEU A 619 32.93 -3.28 -6.39
N ALA A 620 34.00 -3.42 -5.62
CA ALA A 620 34.38 -2.42 -4.64
C ALA A 620 34.84 -1.10 -5.27
N ALA A 621 35.59 -1.17 -6.37
CA ALA A 621 36.10 -0.01 -7.08
C ALA A 621 35.00 0.82 -7.75
N GLU A 622 34.01 0.16 -8.31
CA GLU A 622 32.82 0.80 -8.89
C GLU A 622 31.98 1.53 -7.85
N GLN A 623 32.00 1.09 -6.59
CA GLN A 623 31.40 1.79 -5.45
C GLN A 623 32.28 2.90 -4.88
N GLY A 624 33.46 3.17 -5.49
CA GLY A 624 34.32 4.25 -5.10
C GLY A 624 35.39 3.90 -4.06
N ASN A 625 35.58 2.63 -3.68
CA ASN A 625 36.62 2.25 -2.74
C ASN A 625 38.02 2.49 -3.35
N ALA A 626 38.75 3.48 -2.84
CA ALA A 626 40.04 3.91 -3.39
C ALA A 626 41.13 2.84 -3.36
N GLU A 627 41.18 2.00 -2.31
CA GLU A 627 42.13 0.89 -2.20
C GLU A 627 41.82 -0.19 -3.26
N ALA A 628 40.52 -0.50 -3.49
CA ALA A 628 40.09 -1.44 -4.53
C ALA A 628 40.40 -0.88 -5.94
N GLN A 629 40.17 0.41 -6.18
CA GLN A 629 40.52 1.07 -7.44
C GLN A 629 42.01 0.95 -7.73
N TRP A 630 42.85 1.24 -6.73
CA TRP A 630 44.30 1.08 -6.88
C TRP A 630 44.68 -0.40 -7.16
N ARG A 631 44.10 -1.37 -6.44
CA ARG A 631 44.37 -2.78 -6.65
C ARG A 631 43.92 -3.26 -8.02
N LEU A 632 42.72 -2.84 -8.44
CA LEU A 632 42.19 -3.16 -9.77
C LEU A 632 43.07 -2.57 -10.87
N GLY A 633 43.51 -1.31 -10.70
CA GLY A 633 44.49 -0.69 -11.58
C GLY A 633 45.78 -1.50 -11.69
N ALA A 634 46.29 -2.00 -10.55
CA ALA A 634 47.48 -2.88 -10.53
C ALA A 634 47.21 -4.21 -11.26
N CYS A 635 46.06 -4.82 -11.07
CA CYS A 635 45.69 -6.05 -11.79
C CYS A 635 45.69 -5.82 -13.32
N TYR A 636 45.13 -4.72 -13.80
CA TYR A 636 45.18 -4.37 -15.22
C TYR A 636 46.60 -4.01 -15.69
N TYR A 637 47.40 -3.34 -14.88
CA TYR A 637 48.74 -2.90 -15.25
C TYR A 637 49.69 -4.09 -15.45
N PHE A 638 49.59 -5.11 -14.58
CA PHE A 638 50.46 -6.31 -14.61
C PHE A 638 49.82 -7.53 -15.25
N GLY A 639 48.59 -7.47 -15.73
CA GLY A 639 47.86 -8.60 -16.27
C GLY A 639 47.56 -9.71 -15.24
N THR A 640 47.36 -9.33 -13.98
CA THR A 640 47.18 -10.31 -12.91
C THR A 640 45.70 -10.64 -12.72
N GLY A 641 45.31 -11.88 -13.06
CA GLY A 641 43.91 -12.32 -13.01
C GLY A 641 42.98 -11.71 -14.07
N ILE A 642 43.54 -10.86 -14.91
CA ILE A 642 42.85 -10.20 -16.02
C ILE A 642 43.90 -9.89 -17.09
N ARG A 643 43.47 -9.72 -18.34
CA ARG A 643 44.37 -9.31 -19.43
C ARG A 643 44.98 -7.93 -19.12
N GLU A 644 46.28 -7.81 -19.38
CA GLU A 644 47.00 -6.53 -19.27
C GLU A 644 46.34 -5.46 -20.15
N ASP A 645 46.06 -4.33 -19.52
CA ASP A 645 45.56 -3.12 -20.18
C ASP A 645 46.01 -1.88 -19.39
N LYS A 646 47.14 -1.29 -19.82
CA LYS A 646 47.71 -0.15 -19.14
C LYS A 646 46.84 1.12 -19.27
N GLN A 647 46.02 1.22 -20.29
CA GLN A 647 45.11 2.37 -20.45
C GLN A 647 44.00 2.28 -19.42
N GLU A 648 43.41 1.10 -19.25
CA GLU A 648 42.39 0.86 -18.25
C GLU A 648 42.96 1.01 -16.83
N ALA A 649 44.20 0.50 -16.61
CA ALA A 649 44.91 0.68 -15.33
C ALA A 649 45.03 2.16 -14.93
N VAL A 650 45.42 3.02 -15.86
CA VAL A 650 45.55 4.46 -15.60
C VAL A 650 44.23 5.12 -15.23
N LYS A 651 43.07 4.66 -15.79
CA LYS A 651 41.75 5.18 -15.41
C LYS A 651 41.48 4.90 -13.92
N TRP A 652 41.70 3.64 -13.51
CA TRP A 652 41.48 3.23 -12.14
C TRP A 652 42.46 3.89 -11.15
N TYR A 653 43.75 4.00 -11.52
CA TYR A 653 44.73 4.73 -10.71
C TYR A 653 44.35 6.19 -10.54
N ARG A 654 43.81 6.84 -11.59
CA ARG A 654 43.35 8.22 -11.52
C ARG A 654 42.23 8.39 -10.52
N LEU A 655 41.20 7.54 -10.59
CA LEU A 655 40.08 7.59 -9.64
C LEU A 655 40.54 7.44 -8.19
N ALA A 656 41.44 6.51 -7.91
CA ALA A 656 42.04 6.34 -6.59
C ALA A 656 42.89 7.55 -6.17
N ALA A 657 43.68 8.09 -7.08
CA ALA A 657 44.58 9.23 -6.84
C ALA A 657 43.82 10.53 -6.55
N GLU A 658 42.72 10.76 -7.24
CA GLU A 658 41.81 11.90 -7.03
C GLU A 658 41.14 11.81 -5.63
N GLN A 659 40.90 10.62 -5.12
CA GLN A 659 40.42 10.40 -3.75
C GLN A 659 41.55 10.52 -2.69
N GLY A 660 42.78 10.83 -3.11
CA GLY A 660 43.89 11.03 -2.20
C GLY A 660 44.73 9.77 -1.88
N ASN A 661 44.52 8.63 -2.53
CA ASN A 661 45.31 7.44 -2.31
C ASN A 661 46.77 7.69 -2.75
N ALA A 662 47.69 7.76 -1.79
CA ALA A 662 49.09 8.13 -2.02
C ALA A 662 49.85 7.15 -2.93
N LYS A 663 49.54 5.84 -2.85
CA LYS A 663 50.14 4.81 -3.72
C LYS A 663 49.65 5.00 -5.17
N ALA A 664 48.36 5.24 -5.35
CA ALA A 664 47.79 5.49 -6.68
C ALA A 664 48.36 6.77 -7.28
N GLN A 665 48.49 7.85 -6.50
CA GLN A 665 49.13 9.12 -6.94
C GLN A 665 50.57 8.88 -7.39
N TRP A 666 51.36 8.12 -6.63
CA TRP A 666 52.70 7.78 -7.01
C TRP A 666 52.77 6.97 -8.31
N ILE A 667 51.97 5.93 -8.47
CA ILE A 667 51.96 5.08 -9.66
C ILE A 667 51.47 5.88 -10.88
N LEU A 668 50.40 6.66 -10.71
CA LEU A 668 49.87 7.54 -11.78
C LEU A 668 50.94 8.54 -12.24
N GLY A 669 51.67 9.12 -11.25
CA GLY A 669 52.85 9.95 -11.57
C GLY A 669 53.90 9.17 -12.39
N GLY A 670 54.17 7.92 -12.08
CA GLY A 670 55.02 7.02 -12.83
C GLY A 670 54.53 6.75 -14.25
N CYS A 671 53.23 6.51 -14.39
CA CYS A 671 52.58 6.33 -15.71
C CYS A 671 52.73 7.57 -16.61
N TYR A 672 52.51 8.75 -16.07
CA TYR A 672 52.77 10.02 -16.79
C TYR A 672 54.24 10.24 -17.08
N PHE A 673 55.15 9.85 -16.17
CA PHE A 673 56.57 10.03 -16.35
C PHE A 673 57.15 9.16 -17.47
N GLY A 674 56.69 7.91 -17.57
CA GLY A 674 57.16 6.92 -18.54
C GLY A 674 56.30 6.78 -19.81
N GLY A 675 55.14 7.44 -19.88
CA GLY A 675 54.20 7.29 -21.00
C GLY A 675 53.50 5.92 -21.00
N GLU A 676 53.29 5.29 -19.85
CA GLU A 676 52.72 3.97 -19.77
C GLU A 676 51.19 4.01 -19.63
N GLY A 677 50.46 3.54 -20.64
CA GLY A 677 49.00 3.58 -20.71
C GLY A 677 48.40 4.95 -20.90
N ILE A 678 49.24 5.98 -20.92
CA ILE A 678 48.89 7.38 -21.15
C ILE A 678 50.06 8.10 -21.83
N ARG A 679 49.81 9.21 -22.51
CA ARG A 679 50.84 10.03 -23.12
C ARG A 679 51.80 10.58 -22.03
N GLU A 680 53.13 10.48 -22.32
CA GLU A 680 54.15 11.05 -21.45
C GLU A 680 53.89 12.55 -21.19
N ASP A 681 53.85 12.91 -19.91
CA ASP A 681 53.79 14.28 -19.42
C ASP A 681 54.51 14.39 -18.08
N LYS A 682 55.78 14.80 -18.13
CA LYS A 682 56.59 14.93 -16.92
C LYS A 682 56.14 16.07 -15.98
N GLN A 683 55.41 17.07 -16.49
CA GLN A 683 54.88 18.13 -15.65
C GLN A 683 53.71 17.60 -14.82
N GLU A 684 52.81 16.86 -15.43
CA GLU A 684 51.72 16.21 -14.76
C GLU A 684 52.21 15.13 -13.78
N ALA A 685 53.27 14.38 -14.16
CA ALA A 685 53.92 13.40 -13.26
C ALA A 685 54.37 14.04 -11.95
N VAL A 686 55.02 15.21 -12.05
CA VAL A 686 55.52 15.98 -10.88
C VAL A 686 54.37 16.42 -9.96
N LYS A 687 53.23 16.81 -10.52
CA LYS A 687 52.05 17.18 -9.70
C LYS A 687 51.60 15.99 -8.84
N TRP A 688 51.46 14.83 -9.44
CA TRP A 688 51.06 13.61 -8.74
C TRP A 688 52.11 13.13 -7.73
N PHE A 689 53.41 13.16 -8.10
CA PHE A 689 54.48 12.85 -7.14
C PHE A 689 54.46 13.82 -5.95
N ARG A 690 54.19 15.12 -6.17
CA ARG A 690 54.13 16.11 -5.08
C ARG A 690 53.00 15.84 -4.14
N LEU A 691 51.80 15.45 -4.63
CA LEU A 691 50.66 15.08 -3.80
C LEU A 691 51.00 13.86 -2.92
N ALA A 692 51.54 12.81 -3.51
CA ALA A 692 51.94 11.61 -2.78
C ALA A 692 53.09 11.90 -1.79
N ALA A 693 54.07 12.64 -2.19
CA ALA A 693 55.21 13.03 -1.34
C ALA A 693 54.79 13.89 -0.15
N GLY A 694 53.82 14.80 -0.38
CA GLY A 694 53.23 15.62 0.69
C GLY A 694 52.52 14.82 1.76
N GLN A 695 51.89 13.71 1.38
CA GLN A 695 51.34 12.72 2.30
C GLN A 695 52.39 11.83 2.98
N GLY A 696 53.65 12.04 2.62
CA GLY A 696 54.78 11.32 3.17
C GLY A 696 55.07 9.96 2.53
N TYR A 697 54.55 9.71 1.32
CA TYR A 697 54.85 8.46 0.61
C TYR A 697 56.32 8.43 0.17
N VAL A 698 57.05 7.47 0.67
CA VAL A 698 58.54 7.45 0.66
C VAL A 698 59.09 7.39 -0.77
N GLU A 699 58.53 6.55 -1.64
CA GLU A 699 58.92 6.40 -3.02
C GLU A 699 58.69 7.67 -3.83
N ALA A 700 57.50 8.31 -3.59
CA ALA A 700 57.15 9.58 -4.26
C ALA A 700 58.11 10.73 -3.86
N GLN A 701 58.52 10.77 -2.58
CA GLN A 701 59.52 11.75 -2.09
C GLN A 701 60.85 11.56 -2.87
N ARG A 702 61.31 10.32 -3.03
CA ARG A 702 62.52 10.03 -3.84
C ARG A 702 62.34 10.44 -5.30
N TRP A 703 61.24 10.06 -5.94
CA TRP A 703 60.99 10.40 -7.33
C TRP A 703 60.87 11.93 -7.55
N LEU A 704 60.23 12.64 -6.65
CA LEU A 704 60.16 14.07 -6.66
C LEU A 704 61.54 14.72 -6.53
N GLY A 705 62.41 14.15 -5.66
CA GLY A 705 63.81 14.52 -5.54
C GLY A 705 64.55 14.31 -6.85
N ASP A 706 64.34 13.20 -7.56
CA ASP A 706 64.92 12.97 -8.90
C ASP A 706 64.41 13.98 -9.92
N CYS A 707 63.11 14.31 -9.93
CA CYS A 707 62.57 15.32 -10.81
C CYS A 707 63.22 16.68 -10.63
N TYR A 708 63.41 17.14 -9.39
CA TYR A 708 64.12 18.39 -9.11
C TYR A 708 65.63 18.33 -9.42
N PHE A 709 66.25 17.16 -9.18
CA PHE A 709 67.69 17.01 -9.42
C PHE A 709 68.03 17.08 -10.93
N PHE A 710 67.24 16.42 -11.74
CA PHE A 710 67.46 16.34 -13.20
C PHE A 710 66.74 17.44 -13.97
N GLY A 711 65.71 18.06 -13.43
CA GLY A 711 64.87 19.04 -14.10
C GLY A 711 63.80 18.40 -14.97
N ASN A 712 63.31 17.23 -14.59
CA ASN A 712 62.30 16.47 -15.30
C ASN A 712 60.90 16.98 -14.90
N GLY A 713 60.17 17.64 -15.79
CA GLY A 713 58.83 18.19 -15.54
C GLY A 713 58.77 19.36 -14.58
N VAL A 714 59.91 19.80 -14.06
CA VAL A 714 60.07 20.92 -13.14
C VAL A 714 61.43 21.57 -13.32
N GLY A 715 61.55 22.83 -13.01
CA GLY A 715 62.86 23.54 -13.07
C GLY A 715 63.88 22.85 -12.17
N LYS A 716 65.10 22.64 -12.73
CA LYS A 716 66.19 22.01 -11.99
C LYS A 716 66.53 22.78 -10.71
N ASN A 717 66.41 22.11 -9.57
CA ASN A 717 66.71 22.69 -8.28
C ASN A 717 67.34 21.63 -7.33
N LYS A 718 68.67 21.57 -7.32
CA LYS A 718 69.39 20.57 -6.55
C LYS A 718 69.21 20.72 -5.03
N ARG A 719 68.95 21.95 -4.55
CA ARG A 719 68.69 22.16 -3.11
C ARG A 719 67.33 21.55 -2.71
N GLU A 720 66.30 21.77 -3.50
CA GLU A 720 65.01 21.17 -3.28
C GLU A 720 65.06 19.61 -3.42
N ALA A 721 65.84 19.12 -4.38
CA ALA A 721 66.07 17.69 -4.53
C ALA A 721 66.64 17.06 -3.25
N VAL A 722 67.60 17.70 -2.61
CA VAL A 722 68.22 17.25 -1.34
C VAL A 722 67.19 17.21 -0.24
N ASN A 723 66.32 18.19 -0.12
CA ASN A 723 65.25 18.20 0.88
C ASN A 723 64.34 16.96 0.74
N TRP A 724 63.91 16.67 -0.48
CA TRP A 724 63.03 15.52 -0.75
C TRP A 724 63.80 14.19 -0.54
N TYR A 725 65.06 14.07 -0.96
CA TYR A 725 65.87 12.89 -0.67
C TYR A 725 66.08 12.68 0.83
N PHE A 726 66.28 13.77 1.58
CA PHE A 726 66.43 13.69 3.02
C PHE A 726 65.20 13.15 3.71
N LEU A 727 63.99 13.62 3.33
CA LEU A 727 62.71 13.12 3.87
C LEU A 727 62.54 11.62 3.61
N SER A 728 62.79 11.20 2.35
CA SER A 728 62.73 9.79 1.98
C SER A 728 63.79 8.93 2.66
N ALA A 729 65.03 9.43 2.72
CA ALA A 729 66.17 8.75 3.33
C ALA A 729 65.98 8.54 4.86
N LYS A 730 65.42 9.55 5.56
CA LYS A 730 65.07 9.48 6.97
C LYS A 730 64.05 8.40 7.27
N LYS A 731 63.18 8.11 6.33
CA LYS A 731 62.21 7.00 6.40
C LYS A 731 62.78 5.65 5.93
N GLY A 732 64.06 5.57 5.69
CA GLY A 732 64.74 4.30 5.42
C GLY A 732 64.88 3.93 3.93
N ASN A 733 64.45 4.78 2.95
CA ASN A 733 64.60 4.43 1.54
C ASN A 733 66.08 4.38 1.14
N ALA A 734 66.59 3.17 0.84
CA ALA A 734 68.01 2.91 0.53
C ALA A 734 68.52 3.71 -0.70
N GLU A 735 67.68 3.87 -1.74
CA GLU A 735 68.05 4.63 -2.94
C GLU A 735 68.11 6.14 -2.65
N ALA A 736 67.18 6.66 -1.85
CA ALA A 736 67.23 8.05 -1.41
C ALA A 736 68.44 8.32 -0.49
N GLN A 737 68.77 7.39 0.38
CA GLN A 737 70.01 7.46 1.20
C GLN A 737 71.25 7.52 0.30
N ARG A 738 71.35 6.63 -0.70
CA ARG A 738 72.41 6.66 -1.70
C ARG A 738 72.47 7.97 -2.44
N ARG A 739 71.35 8.51 -2.92
CA ARG A 739 71.25 9.79 -3.64
C ARG A 739 71.70 10.94 -2.73
N LEU A 740 71.24 10.95 -1.50
CA LEU A 740 71.63 11.93 -0.51
C LEU A 740 73.12 11.88 -0.19
N GLY A 741 73.66 10.67 -0.03
CA GLY A 741 75.13 10.45 0.12
C GLY A 741 75.91 11.01 -1.05
N ALA A 742 75.42 10.80 -2.28
CA ALA A 742 76.04 11.40 -3.46
C ALA A 742 75.95 12.93 -3.46
N CYS A 743 74.84 13.50 -3.03
CA CYS A 743 74.67 14.95 -2.91
C CYS A 743 75.70 15.56 -1.96
N PHE A 744 75.93 14.98 -0.81
CA PHE A 744 76.99 15.42 0.15
C PHE A 744 78.39 15.17 -0.39
N TYR A 745 78.64 14.09 -1.09
CA TYR A 745 79.95 13.78 -1.63
C TYR A 745 80.38 14.76 -2.74
N PHE A 746 79.49 15.04 -3.69
CA PHE A 746 79.75 15.89 -4.84
C PHE A 746 79.43 17.37 -4.58
N GLY A 747 78.74 17.73 -3.53
CA GLY A 747 78.29 19.09 -3.26
C GLY A 747 77.11 19.53 -4.14
N HIS A 748 76.20 18.62 -4.37
CA HIS A 748 75.03 18.88 -5.16
C HIS A 748 73.86 19.39 -4.33
N GLY A 749 73.60 20.68 -4.31
CA GLY A 749 72.53 21.32 -3.56
C GLY A 749 72.80 21.49 -2.06
N VAL A 750 73.92 20.94 -1.60
CA VAL A 750 74.45 21.09 -0.22
C VAL A 750 75.97 21.27 -0.27
N ALA A 751 76.55 21.78 0.80
CA ALA A 751 78.02 21.82 0.93
C ALA A 751 78.59 20.40 0.93
N LYS A 752 79.78 20.25 0.29
CA LYS A 752 80.49 18.93 0.36
C LYS A 752 80.76 18.56 1.78
N ASN A 753 80.36 17.34 2.18
CA ASN A 753 80.65 16.79 3.46
C ASN A 753 80.89 15.28 3.34
N ARG A 754 82.16 14.91 3.38
CA ARG A 754 82.56 13.48 3.24
C ARG A 754 82.03 12.59 4.36
N GLN A 755 81.94 13.12 5.59
CA GLN A 755 81.47 12.36 6.72
C GLN A 755 79.99 12.06 6.63
N GLU A 756 79.15 13.03 6.31
CA GLU A 756 77.72 12.85 6.03
C GLU A 756 77.48 11.92 4.82
N ALA A 757 78.29 12.07 3.78
CA ALA A 757 78.21 11.15 2.62
C ALA A 757 78.44 9.70 3.03
N ILE A 758 79.49 9.42 3.82
CA ILE A 758 79.78 8.09 4.30
C ILE A 758 78.67 7.58 5.20
N ARG A 759 78.11 8.40 6.05
CA ARG A 759 77.00 8.04 6.94
C ARG A 759 75.76 7.56 6.12
N TRP A 760 75.36 8.32 5.15
CA TRP A 760 74.19 7.98 4.31
C TRP A 760 74.49 6.78 3.40
N TYR A 761 75.71 6.62 2.87
CA TYR A 761 76.09 5.45 2.08
C TYR A 761 76.10 4.17 2.97
N ARG A 762 76.51 4.26 4.26
CA ARG A 762 76.45 3.11 5.16
C ARG A 762 75.04 2.64 5.39
N LEU A 763 74.10 3.55 5.66
CA LEU A 763 72.70 3.20 5.86
C LEU A 763 72.11 2.56 4.57
N ALA A 764 72.48 3.04 3.41
CA ALA A 764 72.06 2.39 2.15
C ALA A 764 72.74 1.05 1.91
N ALA A 765 74.00 0.90 2.28
CA ALA A 765 74.76 -0.33 2.11
C ALA A 765 74.27 -1.44 3.06
N GLU A 766 73.88 -1.10 4.30
CA GLU A 766 73.26 -2.01 5.27
C GLU A 766 71.96 -2.63 4.69
N GLN A 767 71.28 -1.94 3.84
CA GLN A 767 70.09 -2.42 3.12
C GLN A 767 70.46 -3.12 1.80
N GLY A 768 71.73 -3.39 1.51
CA GLY A 768 72.18 -4.11 0.33
C GLY A 768 72.32 -3.25 -0.97
N ASN A 769 72.32 -1.89 -0.89
CA ASN A 769 72.48 -1.06 -2.07
C ASN A 769 73.89 -1.21 -2.64
N SER A 770 74.03 -1.88 -3.74
CA SER A 770 75.33 -2.23 -4.37
C SER A 770 76.16 -1.02 -4.76
N VAL A 771 75.51 0.09 -5.22
CA VAL A 771 76.21 1.32 -5.58
C VAL A 771 76.77 2.00 -4.33
N ALA A 772 76.02 2.00 -3.22
CA ALA A 772 76.48 2.55 -1.95
C ALA A 772 77.70 1.76 -1.42
N ILE A 773 77.65 0.42 -1.47
CA ILE A 773 78.76 -0.48 -1.11
C ILE A 773 80.00 -0.16 -1.97
N SER A 774 79.85 -0.02 -3.31
CA SER A 774 80.94 0.35 -4.17
C SER A 774 81.57 1.69 -3.85
N MET A 775 80.70 2.69 -3.48
CA MET A 775 81.19 4.02 -3.10
C MET A 775 81.95 4.00 -1.77
N LEU A 776 81.52 3.21 -0.79
CA LEU A 776 82.23 3.04 0.50
C LEU A 776 83.60 2.41 0.30
N LYS A 777 83.73 1.42 -0.58
CA LYS A 777 85.00 0.82 -0.98
C LYS A 777 85.93 1.86 -1.63
N LYS A 778 85.43 2.67 -2.56
CA LYS A 778 86.17 3.79 -3.17
C LYS A 778 86.63 4.83 -2.14
N LEU A 779 85.90 5.02 -1.08
CA LEU A 779 86.18 5.95 -0.02
C LEU A 779 87.19 5.39 1.03
N GLY A 780 87.54 4.10 0.90
CA GLY A 780 88.43 3.42 1.80
C GLY A 780 87.87 3.22 3.23
N VAL A 781 86.57 3.09 3.38
CA VAL A 781 85.88 2.96 4.68
C VAL A 781 85.04 1.69 4.80
N MET A 782 85.22 0.79 3.79
CA MET A 782 84.62 -0.56 3.78
C MET A 782 85.58 -1.54 3.10
#